data_9f15a3989460ffd68caacaa7b0289b39
#
_entry.id   9f15a3989460ffd68caacaa7b0289b39
#
_cell.length_a   1.000
_cell.length_b   1.000
_cell.length_c   1.000
_cell.angle_alpha   90.00
_cell.angle_beta   90.00
_cell.angle_gamma   90.00
#
_symmetry.space_group_name_H-M   'P 1'
#
loop_
_entity.id
_entity.type
_entity.pdbx_description
1 polymer ?
#
loop_
_entity_poly.entity_id
_entity_poly.type
_entity_poly.pdbx_seq_one_letter_code
_entity_poly.pdbx_strand_id
1 'polypeptide(L)'
;MSVYEYRTKGDFMPIKKILSLVLILVIMVGLNIVNFNAETTKDYAAYAAKLDETSYNGNDLGATYTKKATTFKVWSPTASEVKVRLYKHGSEKENKDGFFKEQDMTFDKSNGVWSCTLTGDLKNIYYTYVVTNDGKAEEVVDIYAKAVGANGKRGMIVDLSSTNPTDWNKDTHKTVKNQTDAVIWEVQVKDFSYAENSGVSKENRGKFLAFTEDGTVVDGVSGNNATCISYLKKLGVNYVQINPMYDFGSVDETGKDDQFNWGYDPVNYNAPEGSFSSNPYDGNVRINECKQMIKALHDAGIGVIMDVVYNHTYTGEDSYFNRTVPNYYYRMNSDGTFSDGSGCGNDTASEHKMFRKFMIDSITYWASEYHIDGFRFDLMGLHDCDTMNQIRYALDEINPQILMYGEAWDLKTACDDGTVLATQANMDKLDSRIGAFDDTVRDAIKGNTFDATDKGFLASGKKTGNIKIGLSGECVNGWASAPTQSVVYSSCHDNYTLYDKLVSSLYPDEKDFRKRHTNLVEMTKLNAATIFSAQGMTFFLAGEEFCRSKDGDENSFKSSATLNMIDWESVNNYSDVVEYYKGMIQIHKKFNAFRDPTTTTAKNLDFFENDTKGLVAFAVDGLENDNFKKVAVLLNGNPDKSVKVDLSKIKNYSDDFVIIANDETAGLRNLGTVSGTVEVPKSSAMILVDKDSFDKNCHSTEGAVVVDYIDNKTGEKVSTEIVKGQVGDSYSVTPSDSVRRKYKIIGKESTTGKFTSENKHCKFTVEAYTGEYSTVTIKFIDSSTDKAIAPSKVLKNQVGQQYFTDEIPSIKGYVLDTDALPENGAGLFAVGDKVVTYKFTKEKTKKCQVNVIYMDSGHQEAGR
;
A
#
# COMPACT_ATOMS: atom_id res chain seq x y z
N MET A 1 -26.23 13.96 -10.80
CA MET A 1 -27.67 14.21 -10.63
C MET A 1 -28.22 14.82 -11.93
N SER A 2 -28.84 14.04 -12.79
CA SER A 2 -29.59 14.53 -13.93
C SER A 2 -31.04 14.11 -13.76
N VAL A 3 -31.91 15.12 -13.67
CA VAL A 3 -33.37 14.98 -13.60
C VAL A 3 -33.88 14.79 -15.01
N TYR A 4 -34.52 13.68 -15.28
CA TYR A 4 -35.31 13.49 -16.52
C TYR A 4 -36.76 13.93 -16.27
N GLU A 5 -37.18 14.97 -17.00
CA GLU A 5 -38.57 15.36 -17.12
C GLU A 5 -39.34 14.36 -18.00
N TYR A 6 -40.43 13.81 -17.49
CA TYR A 6 -41.50 13.23 -18.29
C TYR A 6 -42.73 14.14 -18.30
N ARG A 7 -43.02 14.74 -19.42
CA ARG A 7 -44.33 15.37 -19.70
C ARG A 7 -45.33 14.31 -20.12
N THR A 8 -46.45 14.20 -19.41
CA THR A 8 -47.70 13.65 -19.95
C THR A 8 -48.85 14.63 -19.77
N LYS A 9 -49.60 14.82 -20.83
CA LYS A 9 -50.82 15.60 -20.92
C LYS A 9 -51.97 14.84 -20.23
N GLY A 10 -52.89 15.56 -19.58
CA GLY A 10 -54.19 14.99 -19.17
C GLY A 10 -54.98 15.86 -18.21
N ASP A 11 -55.95 16.52 -18.68
CA ASP A 11 -57.25 16.96 -18.19
C ASP A 11 -57.38 17.62 -16.80
N PHE A 12 -57.80 18.89 -16.85
CA PHE A 12 -58.20 19.71 -15.72
C PHE A 12 -59.60 19.29 -15.19
N MET A 13 -59.71 18.95 -13.91
CA MET A 13 -60.97 18.89 -13.18
C MET A 13 -61.34 20.26 -12.58
N PRO A 14 -62.64 20.66 -12.50
CA PRO A 14 -63.06 21.99 -12.07
C PRO A 14 -62.90 22.18 -10.55
N ILE A 15 -62.35 23.34 -10.20
CA ILE A 15 -61.93 23.84 -8.88
C ILE A 15 -62.95 23.65 -7.75
N LYS A 16 -64.26 23.54 -8.02
CA LYS A 16 -65.29 23.35 -6.99
C LYS A 16 -65.36 21.95 -6.34
N LYS A 17 -64.78 20.92 -6.96
CA LYS A 17 -64.66 19.58 -6.38
C LYS A 17 -63.43 19.40 -5.50
N ILE A 18 -62.40 20.21 -5.69
CA ILE A 18 -61.16 20.20 -4.92
C ILE A 18 -61.36 20.81 -3.53
N LEU A 19 -62.19 21.88 -3.40
CA LEU A 19 -62.47 22.50 -2.10
C LEU A 19 -63.30 21.61 -1.14
N SER A 20 -64.18 20.73 -1.68
CA SER A 20 -64.96 19.82 -0.85
C SER A 20 -64.13 18.60 -0.35
N LEU A 21 -63.16 18.15 -1.15
CA LEU A 21 -62.24 17.05 -0.71
C LEU A 21 -61.21 17.53 0.31
N VAL A 22 -60.70 18.76 0.18
CA VAL A 22 -59.76 19.36 1.13
C VAL A 22 -60.46 19.61 2.49
N LEU A 23 -61.72 20.03 2.51
CA LEU A 23 -62.44 20.26 3.77
C LEU A 23 -62.78 18.95 4.53
N ILE A 24 -63.05 17.84 3.78
CA ILE A 24 -63.26 16.51 4.39
C ILE A 24 -61.93 15.91 4.87
N LEU A 25 -60.82 16.15 4.19
CA LEU A 25 -59.52 15.73 4.62
C LEU A 25 -59.04 16.47 5.88
N VAL A 26 -59.35 17.78 6.02
CA VAL A 26 -59.04 18.58 7.18
C VAL A 26 -59.86 18.22 8.43
N ILE A 27 -61.12 17.77 8.20
CA ILE A 27 -61.96 17.32 9.32
C ILE A 27 -61.61 15.87 9.74
N MET A 28 -61.14 15.00 8.83
CA MET A 28 -60.67 13.66 9.20
C MET A 28 -59.21 13.64 9.79
N VAL A 29 -58.40 14.63 9.48
CA VAL A 29 -57.11 14.83 10.11
C VAL A 29 -57.24 15.51 11.49
N GLY A 30 -58.37 16.22 11.74
CA GLY A 30 -58.66 16.89 13.04
C GLY A 30 -59.23 15.99 14.11
N LEU A 31 -59.55 14.72 13.84
CA LEU A 31 -60.09 13.76 14.83
C LEU A 31 -59.25 12.50 15.04
N ASN A 32 -58.17 12.34 14.29
CA ASN A 32 -57.06 11.49 14.71
C ASN A 32 -56.05 12.37 15.44
N ILE A 33 -56.32 12.60 16.73
CA ILE A 33 -55.22 12.73 17.67
C ILE A 33 -54.56 11.36 17.67
N VAL A 34 -53.76 11.09 16.64
CA VAL A 34 -52.65 10.16 16.76
C VAL A 34 -51.88 10.68 17.96
N ASN A 35 -51.95 9.94 19.06
CA ASN A 35 -50.89 9.98 20.05
C ASN A 35 -49.64 9.75 19.22
N PHE A 36 -48.99 10.80 18.77
CA PHE A 36 -47.55 10.79 18.65
C PHE A 36 -47.11 10.51 20.10
N ASN A 37 -46.93 9.22 20.44
CA ASN A 37 -45.90 8.91 21.37
C ASN A 37 -44.71 9.64 20.75
N ALA A 38 -44.32 10.75 21.35
CA ALA A 38 -42.98 11.26 21.18
C ALA A 38 -42.13 10.05 21.55
N GLU A 39 -41.63 9.31 20.58
CA GLU A 39 -40.45 8.47 20.79
C GLU A 39 -39.49 9.43 21.44
N THR A 40 -39.26 9.24 22.74
CA THR A 40 -38.26 10.00 23.46
C THR A 40 -36.99 9.78 22.70
N THR A 41 -36.52 10.80 21.99
CA THR A 41 -35.23 10.77 21.29
C THR A 41 -34.21 10.20 22.27
N LYS A 42 -33.67 9.02 21.96
CA LYS A 42 -32.76 8.35 22.87
C LYS A 42 -31.48 9.18 22.95
N ASP A 43 -31.10 9.58 24.12
CA ASP A 43 -29.84 10.29 24.37
C ASP A 43 -28.71 9.24 24.40
N TYR A 44 -28.09 9.03 23.25
CA TYR A 44 -27.02 8.05 23.08
C TYR A 44 -25.73 8.45 23.79
N ALA A 45 -25.43 9.74 23.92
CA ALA A 45 -24.30 10.21 24.68
C ALA A 45 -24.46 9.90 26.18
N ALA A 46 -25.63 10.19 26.75
CA ALA A 46 -25.94 9.80 28.14
C ALA A 46 -25.96 8.28 28.35
N TYR A 47 -26.42 7.51 27.34
CA TYR A 47 -26.35 6.06 27.36
C TYR A 47 -24.89 5.55 27.40
N ALA A 48 -24.02 6.05 26.56
CA ALA A 48 -22.61 5.68 26.53
C ALA A 48 -21.89 6.09 27.83
N ALA A 49 -22.11 7.32 28.31
CA ALA A 49 -21.54 7.81 29.56
C ALA A 49 -21.90 6.92 30.75
N LYS A 50 -23.15 6.42 30.79
CA LYS A 50 -23.59 5.49 31.85
C LYS A 50 -22.87 4.13 31.76
N LEU A 51 -22.63 3.61 30.57
CA LEU A 51 -21.87 2.36 30.39
C LEU A 51 -20.40 2.53 30.73
N ASP A 52 -19.84 3.69 30.46
CA ASP A 52 -18.47 4.08 30.81
C ASP A 52 -18.18 4.08 32.31
N GLU A 53 -19.21 4.15 33.17
CA GLU A 53 -19.07 3.99 34.64
C GLU A 53 -18.59 2.57 35.01
N THR A 54 -18.87 1.57 34.15
CA THR A 54 -18.45 0.17 34.30
C THR A 54 -17.33 -0.22 33.32
N SER A 55 -16.54 0.74 32.83
CA SER A 55 -15.42 0.48 31.94
C SER A 55 -14.36 -0.41 32.61
N TYR A 56 -13.76 -1.32 31.82
CA TYR A 56 -12.76 -2.26 32.28
C TYR A 56 -11.35 -1.81 31.90
N ASN A 57 -10.45 -1.70 32.86
CA ASN A 57 -9.07 -1.25 32.67
C ASN A 57 -8.04 -2.37 32.64
N GLY A 58 -8.44 -3.65 32.77
CA GLY A 58 -7.52 -4.78 32.65
C GLY A 58 -7.06 -5.00 31.21
N ASN A 59 -5.97 -5.74 31.04
CA ASN A 59 -5.32 -6.02 29.74
C ASN A 59 -5.57 -7.46 29.25
N ASP A 60 -6.62 -8.13 29.72
CA ASP A 60 -6.88 -9.54 29.51
C ASP A 60 -8.30 -9.84 28.98
N LEU A 61 -8.90 -8.86 28.26
CA LEU A 61 -10.10 -9.12 27.47
C LEU A 61 -9.74 -10.10 26.33
N GLY A 62 -10.73 -10.91 25.94
CA GLY A 62 -10.54 -11.98 24.98
C GLY A 62 -10.16 -13.31 25.62
N ALA A 63 -9.51 -14.19 24.87
CA ALA A 63 -9.07 -15.49 25.33
C ALA A 63 -7.61 -15.47 25.79
N THR A 64 -7.35 -15.69 27.07
CA THR A 64 -6.02 -15.82 27.65
C THR A 64 -5.69 -17.31 27.82
N TYR A 65 -4.77 -17.80 27.00
CA TYR A 65 -4.40 -19.21 26.92
C TYR A 65 -3.20 -19.55 27.81
N THR A 66 -3.28 -20.70 28.45
CA THR A 66 -2.17 -21.48 28.99
C THR A 66 -2.41 -22.97 28.72
N LYS A 67 -1.38 -23.82 28.74
CA LYS A 67 -1.54 -25.30 28.61
C LYS A 67 -2.45 -25.91 29.67
N LYS A 68 -2.68 -25.24 30.81
CA LYS A 68 -3.50 -25.76 31.90
C LYS A 68 -4.96 -25.29 31.84
N ALA A 69 -5.19 -24.11 31.28
CA ALA A 69 -6.50 -23.50 31.22
C ALA A 69 -6.54 -22.34 30.25
N THR A 70 -7.74 -22.04 29.75
CA THR A 70 -8.02 -20.80 28.99
C THR A 70 -9.06 -20.01 29.74
N THR A 71 -8.79 -18.71 29.99
CA THR A 71 -9.71 -17.76 30.55
C THR A 71 -10.29 -16.89 29.45
N PHE A 72 -11.61 -16.79 29.39
CA PHE A 72 -12.35 -15.96 28.46
C PHE A 72 -12.94 -14.77 29.20
N LYS A 73 -12.81 -13.58 28.65
CA LYS A 73 -13.36 -12.34 29.18
C LYS A 73 -13.95 -11.49 28.06
N VAL A 74 -15.19 -11.02 28.26
CA VAL A 74 -15.84 -10.08 27.36
C VAL A 74 -16.54 -8.99 28.17
N TRP A 75 -16.36 -7.73 27.75
CA TRP A 75 -17.09 -6.61 28.31
C TRP A 75 -18.45 -6.47 27.61
N SER A 76 -19.51 -6.70 28.35
CA SER A 76 -20.88 -6.57 27.86
C SER A 76 -21.84 -6.25 29.04
N PRO A 77 -21.81 -5.01 29.53
CA PRO A 77 -22.57 -4.61 30.71
C PRO A 77 -24.08 -4.63 30.49
N THR A 78 -24.56 -4.65 29.26
CA THR A 78 -25.95 -4.69 28.86
C THR A 78 -26.53 -6.11 28.78
N ALA A 79 -25.66 -7.10 28.67
CA ALA A 79 -26.09 -8.48 28.52
C ALA A 79 -26.73 -9.04 29.79
N SER A 80 -27.81 -9.80 29.62
CA SER A 80 -28.46 -10.56 30.69
C SER A 80 -27.85 -11.96 30.88
N GLU A 81 -27.22 -12.50 29.85
CA GLU A 81 -26.53 -13.78 29.84
C GLU A 81 -25.40 -13.78 28.81
N VAL A 82 -24.27 -14.39 29.12
CA VAL A 82 -23.17 -14.65 28.16
C VAL A 82 -22.69 -16.08 28.34
N LYS A 83 -22.49 -16.77 27.20
CA LYS A 83 -21.92 -18.14 27.15
C LYS A 83 -20.75 -18.15 26.20
N VAL A 84 -19.80 -19.06 26.43
CA VAL A 84 -18.76 -19.40 25.45
C VAL A 84 -19.05 -20.75 24.81
N ARG A 85 -18.98 -20.82 23.48
CA ARG A 85 -19.10 -22.06 22.69
C ARG A 85 -17.75 -22.46 22.14
N LEU A 86 -17.46 -23.75 22.17
CA LEU A 86 -16.22 -24.31 21.62
C LEU A 86 -16.49 -25.20 20.42
N TYR A 87 -15.65 -25.04 19.38
CA TYR A 87 -15.75 -25.74 18.11
C TYR A 87 -14.40 -26.38 17.74
N LYS A 88 -14.45 -27.48 17.00
CA LYS A 88 -13.26 -28.16 16.48
C LYS A 88 -12.72 -27.48 15.21
N HIS A 89 -13.55 -26.73 14.49
CA HIS A 89 -13.24 -26.15 13.19
C HIS A 89 -13.61 -24.65 13.17
N GLY A 90 -12.91 -23.89 12.34
CA GLY A 90 -13.01 -22.43 12.26
C GLY A 90 -14.26 -21.92 11.55
N SER A 91 -14.92 -22.77 10.76
CA SER A 91 -16.13 -22.42 10.04
C SER A 91 -17.07 -23.60 9.84
N GLU A 92 -18.35 -23.34 9.51
CA GLU A 92 -19.30 -24.38 9.15
C GLU A 92 -19.00 -25.05 7.81
N LYS A 93 -18.25 -24.37 6.93
CA LYS A 93 -17.82 -24.94 5.64
C LYS A 93 -16.87 -26.13 5.82
N GLU A 94 -16.08 -26.14 6.88
CA GLU A 94 -15.11 -27.21 7.18
C GLU A 94 -15.79 -28.45 7.76
N ASN A 95 -16.79 -28.24 8.60
CA ASN A 95 -17.57 -29.31 9.20
C ASN A 95 -18.93 -28.77 9.69
N LYS A 96 -20.02 -29.46 9.38
CA LYS A 96 -21.36 -29.14 9.83
C LYS A 96 -21.62 -29.48 11.31
N ASP A 97 -20.62 -30.02 12.01
CA ASP A 97 -20.70 -30.24 13.45
C ASP A 97 -20.81 -28.91 14.17
N GLY A 98 -21.84 -28.77 14.99
CA GLY A 98 -22.03 -27.62 15.87
C GLY A 98 -20.93 -27.52 16.95
N PHE A 99 -21.16 -26.70 17.94
CA PHE A 99 -20.29 -26.64 19.11
C PHE A 99 -20.29 -27.98 19.86
N PHE A 100 -19.11 -28.36 20.40
CA PHE A 100 -19.01 -29.59 21.22
C PHE A 100 -19.09 -29.29 22.73
N LYS A 101 -18.99 -28.01 23.10
CA LYS A 101 -19.09 -27.55 24.49
C LYS A 101 -19.66 -26.12 24.53
N GLU A 102 -20.54 -25.89 25.48
CA GLU A 102 -21.05 -24.57 25.84
C GLU A 102 -20.86 -24.39 27.35
N GLN A 103 -20.49 -23.21 27.78
CA GLN A 103 -20.24 -22.86 29.19
C GLN A 103 -20.78 -21.46 29.48
N ASP A 104 -21.60 -21.38 30.56
CA ASP A 104 -22.06 -20.08 31.08
C ASP A 104 -20.87 -19.30 31.64
N MET A 105 -20.91 -17.98 31.47
CA MET A 105 -19.94 -17.06 32.02
C MET A 105 -20.49 -16.34 33.26
N THR A 106 -19.62 -15.90 34.15
CA THR A 106 -19.99 -15.19 35.39
C THR A 106 -19.80 -13.69 35.17
N PHE A 107 -20.82 -12.92 35.56
CA PHE A 107 -20.84 -11.45 35.44
C PHE A 107 -20.22 -10.77 36.64
N ASP A 108 -19.28 -9.86 36.41
CA ASP A 108 -18.81 -8.91 37.42
C ASP A 108 -19.47 -7.55 37.22
N LYS A 109 -20.43 -7.26 38.05
CA LYS A 109 -21.23 -6.01 37.99
C LYS A 109 -20.37 -4.76 38.22
N SER A 110 -19.24 -4.87 38.87
CA SER A 110 -18.38 -3.71 39.19
C SER A 110 -17.68 -3.12 37.99
N ASN A 111 -17.50 -3.93 36.94
CA ASN A 111 -16.70 -3.55 35.76
C ASN A 111 -17.31 -4.02 34.41
N GLY A 112 -18.54 -4.56 34.42
CA GLY A 112 -19.27 -4.95 33.22
C GLY A 112 -18.73 -6.18 32.48
N VAL A 113 -17.79 -6.95 33.06
CA VAL A 113 -17.11 -8.07 32.43
C VAL A 113 -17.81 -9.40 32.75
N TRP A 114 -18.01 -10.19 31.72
CA TRP A 114 -18.32 -11.61 31.81
C TRP A 114 -17.06 -12.44 31.69
N SER A 115 -16.91 -13.45 32.51
CA SER A 115 -15.71 -14.28 32.50
C SER A 115 -16.00 -15.75 32.83
N CYS A 116 -15.19 -16.64 32.25
CA CYS A 116 -15.09 -18.03 32.70
C CYS A 116 -13.71 -18.60 32.42
N THR A 117 -13.34 -19.66 33.16
CA THR A 117 -12.07 -20.38 32.95
C THR A 117 -12.35 -21.86 32.67
N LEU A 118 -11.87 -22.36 31.56
CA LEU A 118 -11.96 -23.77 31.17
C LEU A 118 -10.59 -24.44 31.37
N THR A 119 -10.58 -25.53 32.12
CA THR A 119 -9.38 -26.33 32.38
C THR A 119 -9.03 -27.23 31.21
N GLY A 120 -7.74 -27.46 30.99
CA GLY A 120 -7.19 -28.30 29.92
C GLY A 120 -6.46 -27.47 28.86
N ASP A 121 -5.78 -28.17 27.96
CA ASP A 121 -5.09 -27.59 26.81
C ASP A 121 -6.11 -27.41 25.68
N LEU A 122 -6.53 -26.14 25.47
CA LEU A 122 -7.49 -25.76 24.44
C LEU A 122 -6.84 -25.07 23.24
N LYS A 123 -5.53 -25.19 23.08
CA LYS A 123 -4.83 -24.63 21.90
C LYS A 123 -5.46 -25.14 20.59
N ASN A 124 -5.64 -24.23 19.64
CA ASN A 124 -6.22 -24.47 18.31
C ASN A 124 -7.72 -24.87 18.34
N ILE A 125 -8.40 -24.74 19.48
CA ILE A 125 -9.86 -24.85 19.55
C ILE A 125 -10.45 -23.51 19.17
N TYR A 126 -11.51 -23.54 18.37
CA TYR A 126 -12.23 -22.35 17.96
C TYR A 126 -13.36 -22.04 18.96
N TYR A 127 -13.73 -20.76 19.04
CA TYR A 127 -14.76 -20.32 19.98
C TYR A 127 -15.54 -19.13 19.48
N THR A 128 -16.73 -18.94 20.04
CA THR A 128 -17.59 -17.76 19.93
C THR A 128 -18.19 -17.46 21.28
N TYR A 129 -18.73 -16.25 21.43
CA TYR A 129 -19.62 -15.94 22.54
C TYR A 129 -21.08 -15.98 22.05
N VAL A 130 -22.00 -16.35 22.94
CA VAL A 130 -23.43 -16.12 22.77
C VAL A 130 -23.84 -15.06 23.78
N VAL A 131 -24.19 -13.90 23.28
CA VAL A 131 -24.54 -12.73 24.12
C VAL A 131 -26.02 -12.48 24.02
N THR A 132 -26.70 -12.38 25.16
CA THR A 132 -28.16 -12.11 25.24
C THR A 132 -28.39 -10.69 25.67
N ASN A 133 -28.78 -9.81 24.74
CA ASN A 133 -29.20 -8.44 24.98
C ASN A 133 -30.69 -8.33 24.69
N ASP A 134 -31.46 -7.64 25.52
CA ASP A 134 -32.90 -7.40 25.39
C ASP A 134 -33.70 -8.69 25.08
N GLY A 135 -33.30 -9.82 25.64
CA GLY A 135 -33.92 -11.13 25.46
C GLY A 135 -33.60 -11.82 24.12
N LYS A 136 -32.78 -11.24 23.26
CA LYS A 136 -32.26 -11.81 22.00
C LYS A 136 -30.86 -12.36 22.21
N ALA A 137 -30.69 -13.65 22.00
CA ALA A 137 -29.39 -14.32 22.05
C ALA A 137 -28.76 -14.30 20.66
N GLU A 138 -27.55 -13.76 20.56
CA GLU A 138 -26.79 -13.67 19.31
C GLU A 138 -25.39 -14.27 19.47
N GLU A 139 -24.98 -15.04 18.48
CA GLU A 139 -23.62 -15.59 18.43
C GLU A 139 -22.66 -14.61 17.78
N VAL A 140 -21.55 -14.29 18.46
CA VAL A 140 -20.59 -13.29 18.04
C VAL A 140 -19.17 -13.83 18.14
N VAL A 141 -18.31 -13.39 17.23
CA VAL A 141 -16.86 -13.57 17.38
C VAL A 141 -16.35 -12.58 18.42
N ASP A 142 -15.38 -13.01 19.19
CA ASP A 142 -14.72 -12.16 20.17
C ASP A 142 -14.01 -11.01 19.47
N ILE A 143 -14.38 -9.76 19.78
CA ILE A 143 -13.75 -8.58 19.20
C ILE A 143 -12.24 -8.48 19.52
N TYR A 144 -11.76 -9.17 20.55
CA TYR A 144 -10.35 -9.29 20.91
C TYR A 144 -9.67 -10.57 20.34
N ALA A 145 -10.33 -11.33 19.45
CA ALA A 145 -9.75 -12.53 18.88
C ALA A 145 -8.45 -12.22 18.11
N LYS A 146 -7.35 -12.87 18.48
CA LYS A 146 -6.02 -12.71 17.86
C LYS A 146 -5.76 -13.68 16.71
N ALA A 147 -6.59 -14.67 16.58
CA ALA A 147 -6.60 -15.65 15.51
C ALA A 147 -8.05 -16.01 15.19
N VAL A 148 -8.34 -16.23 13.93
CA VAL A 148 -9.69 -16.58 13.45
C VAL A 148 -9.61 -17.71 12.42
N GLY A 149 -10.72 -18.41 12.24
CA GLY A 149 -10.91 -19.38 11.17
C GLY A 149 -11.30 -18.70 9.87
N ALA A 150 -11.50 -19.48 8.83
CA ALA A 150 -11.83 -19.01 7.50
C ALA A 150 -13.03 -18.04 7.50
N ASN A 151 -12.86 -16.94 6.75
CA ASN A 151 -13.81 -15.82 6.66
C ASN A 151 -14.15 -15.19 8.02
N GLY A 152 -13.24 -15.25 8.99
CA GLY A 152 -13.39 -14.59 10.28
C GLY A 152 -14.61 -15.05 11.13
N LYS A 153 -15.10 -16.29 10.93
CA LYS A 153 -16.39 -16.75 11.52
C LYS A 153 -16.29 -17.26 12.95
N ARG A 154 -15.12 -17.63 13.43
CA ARG A 154 -14.88 -18.08 14.80
C ARG A 154 -13.49 -17.64 15.25
N GLY A 155 -13.35 -17.14 16.48
CA GLY A 155 -12.05 -16.92 17.09
C GLY A 155 -11.33 -18.25 17.35
N MET A 156 -10.01 -18.26 17.34
CA MET A 156 -9.19 -19.43 17.66
C MET A 156 -8.36 -19.17 18.92
N ILE A 157 -8.32 -20.12 19.81
CA ILE A 157 -7.43 -20.09 20.98
C ILE A 157 -6.02 -20.38 20.52
N VAL A 158 -5.14 -19.37 20.58
CA VAL A 158 -3.80 -19.42 20.02
C VAL A 158 -2.72 -19.27 21.10
N ASP A 159 -1.64 -20.01 20.92
CA ASP A 159 -0.35 -19.75 21.57
C ASP A 159 0.52 -18.95 20.62
N LEU A 160 0.51 -17.62 20.75
CA LEU A 160 1.22 -16.72 19.83
C LEU A 160 2.71 -17.04 19.71
N SER A 161 3.35 -17.51 20.82
CA SER A 161 4.75 -17.88 20.76
C SER A 161 5.06 -19.03 19.78
N SER A 162 4.07 -19.89 19.54
CA SER A 162 4.20 -21.00 18.58
C SER A 162 3.99 -20.60 17.12
N THR A 163 3.56 -19.37 16.87
CA THR A 163 3.37 -18.82 15.52
C THR A 163 4.57 -18.01 15.02
N ASN A 164 5.61 -17.88 15.84
CA ASN A 164 6.79 -17.10 15.49
C ASN A 164 7.64 -17.80 14.42
N PRO A 165 8.06 -17.12 13.36
CA PRO A 165 9.01 -17.66 12.41
C PRO A 165 10.40 -17.83 13.04
N THR A 166 11.28 -18.53 12.35
CA THR A 166 12.68 -18.72 12.80
C THR A 166 13.34 -17.36 13.04
N ASP A 167 14.07 -17.27 14.17
CA ASP A 167 14.79 -16.06 14.58
C ASP A 167 13.90 -14.82 14.85
N TRP A 168 12.59 -14.97 15.04
CA TRP A 168 11.68 -13.88 15.38
C TRP A 168 12.09 -13.11 16.63
N ASN A 169 12.68 -13.81 17.60
CA ASN A 169 13.18 -13.19 18.83
C ASN A 169 14.42 -12.29 18.63
N LYS A 170 15.01 -12.27 17.44
CA LYS A 170 16.10 -11.37 17.05
C LYS A 170 15.60 -10.20 16.20
N ASP A 171 14.37 -10.29 15.73
CA ASP A 171 13.75 -9.22 14.97
C ASP A 171 13.48 -8.01 15.86
N THR A 172 13.66 -6.82 15.32
CA THR A 172 13.46 -5.55 16.03
C THR A 172 12.90 -4.52 15.08
N HIS A 173 12.17 -3.56 15.62
CA HIS A 173 11.66 -2.42 14.86
C HIS A 173 12.72 -1.78 13.96
N LYS A 174 12.32 -1.37 12.76
CA LYS A 174 13.15 -0.65 11.77
C LYS A 174 12.66 0.79 11.64
N THR A 175 12.83 1.55 12.70
CA THR A 175 12.41 2.93 12.76
C THR A 175 13.51 3.91 12.39
N VAL A 176 13.14 5.09 11.91
CA VAL A 176 14.04 6.22 11.63
C VAL A 176 14.22 7.08 12.87
N LYS A 177 15.29 7.90 12.90
CA LYS A 177 15.56 8.81 14.01
C LYS A 177 14.51 9.91 14.13
N ASN A 178 14.18 10.56 13.00
CA ASN A 178 13.17 11.59 12.90
C ASN A 178 12.11 11.13 11.91
N GLN A 179 10.84 11.47 12.14
CA GLN A 179 9.75 11.08 11.22
C GLN A 179 9.97 11.62 9.80
N THR A 180 10.56 12.82 9.68
CA THR A 180 10.93 13.42 8.40
C THR A 180 12.02 12.67 7.62
N ASP A 181 12.67 11.67 8.23
CA ASP A 181 13.59 10.75 7.54
C ASP A 181 12.83 9.64 6.75
N ALA A 182 11.50 9.55 6.92
CA ALA A 182 10.70 8.51 6.29
C ALA A 182 10.52 8.76 4.79
N VAL A 183 10.80 7.73 4.01
CA VAL A 183 10.49 7.62 2.58
C VAL A 183 9.60 6.40 2.41
N ILE A 184 8.30 6.65 2.21
CA ILE A 184 7.24 5.66 2.34
C ILE A 184 6.73 5.24 0.96
N TRP A 185 6.67 3.94 0.71
CA TRP A 185 6.12 3.31 -0.49
C TRP A 185 4.86 2.52 -0.13
N GLU A 186 3.71 2.90 -0.67
CA GLU A 186 2.43 2.30 -0.35
C GLU A 186 2.09 1.14 -1.29
N VAL A 187 1.67 -0.01 -0.73
CA VAL A 187 1.27 -1.17 -1.53
C VAL A 187 0.24 -2.03 -0.81
N GLN A 188 -0.63 -2.69 -1.57
CA GLN A 188 -1.51 -3.75 -1.10
C GLN A 188 -0.82 -5.11 -1.28
N VAL A 189 -1.04 -6.07 -0.37
CA VAL A 189 -0.36 -7.38 -0.38
C VAL A 189 -0.51 -8.10 -1.71
N LYS A 190 -1.72 -8.13 -2.27
CA LYS A 190 -1.99 -8.82 -3.53
C LYS A 190 -1.37 -8.09 -4.72
N ASP A 191 -1.47 -6.75 -4.77
CA ASP A 191 -0.89 -5.92 -5.83
C ASP A 191 0.59 -6.18 -6.03
N PHE A 192 1.32 -6.38 -4.92
CA PHE A 192 2.77 -6.51 -4.89
C PHE A 192 3.32 -7.57 -5.83
N SER A 193 2.65 -8.72 -5.94
CA SER A 193 3.23 -9.88 -6.63
C SER A 193 2.26 -10.71 -7.46
N TYR A 194 0.98 -10.30 -7.57
CA TYR A 194 -0.03 -11.10 -8.25
C TYR A 194 0.26 -11.31 -9.74
N ALA A 195 0.93 -10.34 -10.37
CA ALA A 195 1.34 -10.44 -11.77
C ALA A 195 2.31 -11.61 -12.02
N GLU A 196 2.12 -12.32 -13.13
CA GLU A 196 3.03 -13.41 -13.51
C GLU A 196 4.47 -12.93 -13.72
N ASN A 197 4.63 -11.71 -14.25
CA ASN A 197 5.94 -11.11 -14.47
C ASN A 197 6.64 -10.60 -13.20
N SER A 198 6.05 -10.80 -12.01
CA SER A 198 6.70 -10.49 -10.73
C SER A 198 7.94 -11.39 -10.46
N GLY A 199 8.03 -12.55 -11.13
CA GLY A 199 9.07 -13.54 -10.88
C GLY A 199 8.89 -14.32 -9.57
N VAL A 200 7.84 -14.04 -8.80
CA VAL A 200 7.47 -14.75 -7.56
C VAL A 200 6.87 -16.11 -7.93
N SER A 201 7.15 -17.13 -7.12
CA SER A 201 6.58 -18.48 -7.29
C SER A 201 5.06 -18.44 -7.30
N LYS A 202 4.43 -19.26 -8.12
CA LYS A 202 2.97 -19.24 -8.35
C LYS A 202 2.15 -19.36 -7.06
N GLU A 203 2.59 -20.21 -6.15
CA GLU A 203 1.94 -20.46 -4.85
C GLU A 203 1.96 -19.27 -3.90
N ASN A 204 2.94 -18.38 -4.04
CA ASN A 204 3.13 -17.23 -3.16
C ASN A 204 2.65 -15.90 -3.76
N ARG A 205 2.28 -15.88 -5.06
CA ARG A 205 1.78 -14.65 -5.72
C ARG A 205 0.55 -14.11 -5.02
N GLY A 206 0.56 -12.82 -4.72
CA GLY A 206 -0.53 -12.12 -4.05
C GLY A 206 -0.70 -12.46 -2.57
N LYS A 207 0.31 -13.07 -1.93
CA LYS A 207 0.27 -13.53 -0.53
C LYS A 207 1.40 -12.96 0.30
N PHE A 208 1.30 -13.07 1.63
CA PHE A 208 2.34 -12.64 2.57
C PHE A 208 3.71 -13.22 2.22
N LEU A 209 3.77 -14.49 1.84
CA LEU A 209 5.03 -15.18 1.52
C LEU A 209 5.74 -14.63 0.29
N ALA A 210 5.05 -13.90 -0.59
CA ALA A 210 5.70 -13.26 -1.73
C ALA A 210 6.83 -12.28 -1.32
N PHE A 211 6.68 -11.66 -0.16
CA PHE A 211 7.69 -10.73 0.38
C PHE A 211 8.96 -11.45 0.88
N THR A 212 8.91 -12.78 1.06
CA THR A 212 10.07 -13.56 1.49
C THR A 212 10.95 -14.03 0.34
N GLU A 213 10.48 -13.90 -0.91
CA GLU A 213 11.23 -14.33 -2.10
C GLU A 213 12.18 -13.23 -2.56
N ASP A 214 13.46 -13.38 -2.24
CA ASP A 214 14.54 -12.49 -2.68
C ASP A 214 15.15 -12.94 -4.01
N GLY A 215 15.78 -12.01 -4.73
CA GLY A 215 16.41 -12.30 -6.02
C GLY A 215 15.43 -12.36 -7.19
N THR A 216 14.15 -12.02 -6.99
CA THR A 216 13.15 -11.98 -8.05
C THR A 216 13.47 -10.90 -9.08
N VAL A 217 13.19 -11.22 -10.34
CA VAL A 217 13.42 -10.36 -11.52
C VAL A 217 12.20 -10.44 -12.44
N VAL A 218 12.03 -9.44 -13.28
CA VAL A 218 10.93 -9.41 -14.25
C VAL A 218 10.90 -10.70 -15.07
N ASP A 219 9.74 -11.33 -15.15
CA ASP A 219 9.49 -12.62 -15.82
C ASP A 219 10.33 -13.80 -15.29
N GLY A 220 11.02 -13.65 -14.16
CA GLY A 220 11.96 -14.68 -13.65
C GLY A 220 13.21 -14.86 -14.52
N VAL A 221 13.48 -13.97 -15.47
CA VAL A 221 14.58 -14.10 -16.42
C VAL A 221 15.83 -13.41 -15.92
N SER A 222 16.91 -14.17 -15.75
CA SER A 222 18.20 -13.63 -15.34
C SER A 222 18.67 -12.50 -16.26
N GLY A 223 19.16 -11.42 -15.67
CA GLY A 223 19.57 -10.21 -16.40
C GLY A 223 18.48 -9.16 -16.56
N ASN A 224 17.21 -9.46 -16.25
CA ASN A 224 16.16 -8.46 -16.18
C ASN A 224 16.25 -7.62 -14.87
N ASN A 225 15.48 -6.51 -14.82
CA ASN A 225 15.39 -5.69 -13.63
C ASN A 225 14.79 -6.46 -12.45
N ALA A 226 15.24 -6.11 -11.25
CA ALA A 226 14.70 -6.67 -10.02
C ALA A 226 13.22 -6.31 -9.83
N THR A 227 12.50 -7.20 -9.15
CA THR A 227 11.09 -7.03 -8.77
C THR A 227 10.94 -7.19 -7.26
N CYS A 228 9.77 -6.90 -6.76
CA CYS A 228 9.35 -7.17 -5.38
C CYS A 228 10.38 -6.69 -4.34
N ILE A 229 10.73 -7.49 -3.34
CA ILE A 229 11.65 -7.08 -2.26
C ILE A 229 13.05 -6.72 -2.79
N SER A 230 13.51 -7.41 -3.83
CA SER A 230 14.80 -7.12 -4.48
C SER A 230 14.82 -5.76 -5.17
N TYR A 231 13.68 -5.31 -5.69
CA TYR A 231 13.48 -3.98 -6.24
C TYR A 231 13.50 -2.92 -5.13
N LEU A 232 12.75 -3.12 -4.05
CA LEU A 232 12.68 -2.19 -2.91
C LEU A 232 14.05 -1.91 -2.30
N LYS A 233 14.90 -2.95 -2.14
CA LYS A 233 16.30 -2.81 -1.71
C LYS A 233 17.10 -1.84 -2.58
N LYS A 234 16.82 -1.79 -3.89
CA LYS A 234 17.51 -0.93 -4.85
C LYS A 234 16.89 0.44 -4.99
N LEU A 235 15.58 0.58 -4.75
CA LEU A 235 14.86 1.85 -4.87
C LEU A 235 15.32 2.84 -3.80
N GLY A 236 15.57 2.37 -2.59
CA GLY A 236 16.11 3.19 -1.51
C GLY A 236 15.04 3.72 -0.55
N VAL A 237 13.79 3.28 -0.62
CA VAL A 237 12.76 3.52 0.41
C VAL A 237 13.18 2.91 1.75
N ASN A 238 12.68 3.44 2.85
CA ASN A 238 12.96 2.88 4.18
C ASN A 238 11.70 2.45 4.93
N TYR A 239 10.53 2.69 4.34
CA TYR A 239 9.26 2.16 4.82
C TYR A 239 8.41 1.64 3.66
N VAL A 240 7.65 0.58 3.96
CA VAL A 240 6.55 0.11 3.13
C VAL A 240 5.26 0.24 3.96
N GLN A 241 4.31 1.03 3.48
CA GLN A 241 2.95 1.02 4.01
C GLN A 241 2.18 -0.10 3.33
N ILE A 242 1.65 -1.02 4.13
CA ILE A 242 0.78 -2.11 3.66
C ILE A 242 -0.67 -1.69 3.90
N ASN A 243 -1.48 -1.62 2.83
CA ASN A 243 -2.92 -1.42 2.90
C ASN A 243 -3.55 -2.47 3.82
N PRO A 244 -4.80 -2.33 4.32
CA PRO A 244 -5.30 -3.15 5.40
C PRO A 244 -4.98 -4.64 5.24
N MET A 245 -4.32 -5.22 6.25
CA MET A 245 -3.84 -6.59 6.23
C MET A 245 -4.42 -7.46 7.36
N TYR A 246 -5.33 -6.91 8.18
CA TYR A 246 -6.15 -7.69 9.09
C TYR A 246 -7.44 -8.14 8.41
N ASP A 247 -8.16 -9.07 9.05
CA ASP A 247 -9.33 -9.76 8.51
C ASP A 247 -10.46 -8.80 8.12
N PHE A 248 -10.85 -8.83 6.84
CA PHE A 248 -11.88 -8.00 6.24
C PHE A 248 -12.97 -8.82 5.54
N GLY A 249 -14.14 -8.22 5.25
CA GLY A 249 -15.37 -8.97 5.00
C GLY A 249 -15.69 -9.29 3.55
N SER A 250 -15.18 -8.56 2.59
CA SER A 250 -15.65 -8.59 1.19
C SER A 250 -15.03 -9.66 0.30
N VAL A 251 -14.03 -10.40 0.79
CA VAL A 251 -13.38 -11.50 0.06
C VAL A 251 -13.71 -12.83 0.71
N ASP A 252 -14.17 -13.83 -0.06
CA ASP A 252 -14.27 -15.21 0.42
C ASP A 252 -12.88 -15.86 0.40
N GLU A 253 -12.23 -15.91 1.56
CA GLU A 253 -10.89 -16.47 1.74
C GLU A 253 -10.74 -17.91 1.23
N THR A 254 -11.86 -18.65 1.12
CA THR A 254 -11.92 -20.04 0.63
C THR A 254 -12.32 -20.13 -0.83
N GLY A 255 -12.52 -19.00 -1.47
CA GLY A 255 -12.98 -18.85 -2.84
C GLY A 255 -11.84 -18.94 -3.86
N LYS A 256 -12.10 -18.38 -5.03
CA LYS A 256 -11.07 -18.28 -6.07
C LYS A 256 -10.07 -17.18 -5.72
N ASP A 257 -8.83 -17.35 -6.14
CA ASP A 257 -7.73 -16.43 -5.87
C ASP A 257 -7.79 -15.13 -6.72
N ASP A 258 -8.74 -14.99 -7.62
CA ASP A 258 -8.92 -13.80 -8.46
C ASP A 258 -9.77 -12.70 -7.80
N GLN A 259 -10.32 -12.95 -6.61
CA GLN A 259 -11.06 -11.96 -5.84
C GLN A 259 -10.13 -10.84 -5.35
N PHE A 260 -10.64 -9.63 -5.30
CA PHE A 260 -9.90 -8.46 -4.88
C PHE A 260 -10.78 -7.47 -4.11
N ASN A 261 -10.24 -6.93 -3.05
CA ASN A 261 -10.68 -5.71 -2.39
C ASN A 261 -9.47 -5.05 -1.75
N TRP A 262 -9.48 -3.71 -1.58
CA TRP A 262 -8.40 -3.03 -0.86
C TRP A 262 -8.32 -3.44 0.62
N GLY A 263 -9.46 -3.84 1.24
CA GLY A 263 -9.53 -4.30 2.63
C GLY A 263 -10.04 -3.28 3.64
N TYR A 264 -10.63 -2.17 3.18
CA TYR A 264 -11.21 -1.14 4.07
C TYR A 264 -12.63 -1.50 4.55
N ASP A 265 -12.89 -2.75 4.84
CA ASP A 265 -14.15 -3.28 5.37
C ASP A 265 -13.87 -4.28 6.53
N PRO A 266 -13.34 -3.78 7.67
CA PRO A 266 -12.77 -4.59 8.73
C PRO A 266 -13.81 -5.41 9.47
N VAL A 267 -13.46 -6.66 9.83
CA VAL A 267 -14.27 -7.59 10.62
C VAL A 267 -13.59 -7.95 11.93
N ASN A 268 -12.35 -8.49 11.87
CA ASN A 268 -11.58 -8.89 13.05
C ASN A 268 -10.21 -8.18 13.08
N TYR A 269 -10.13 -7.11 13.84
CA TYR A 269 -9.03 -6.15 13.84
C TYR A 269 -7.68 -6.68 14.35
N ASN A 270 -7.67 -7.81 15.08
CA ASN A 270 -6.46 -8.35 15.71
C ASN A 270 -5.96 -9.66 15.07
N ALA A 271 -6.55 -10.06 13.94
CA ALA A 271 -6.15 -11.26 13.20
C ALA A 271 -5.74 -10.89 11.77
N PRO A 272 -4.65 -11.44 11.21
CA PRO A 272 -4.27 -11.22 9.81
C PRO A 272 -5.32 -11.75 8.84
N GLU A 273 -5.42 -11.13 7.66
CA GLU A 273 -6.31 -11.51 6.57
C GLU A 273 -5.96 -12.90 6.01
N GLY A 274 -6.97 -13.75 5.86
CA GLY A 274 -6.80 -15.13 5.43
C GLY A 274 -6.57 -15.31 3.93
N SER A 275 -7.08 -14.42 3.08
CA SER A 275 -6.87 -14.49 1.63
C SER A 275 -5.41 -14.24 1.23
N PHE A 276 -4.63 -13.60 2.10
CA PHE A 276 -3.19 -13.40 1.93
C PHE A 276 -2.34 -14.57 2.47
N SER A 277 -2.96 -15.57 3.07
CA SER A 277 -2.29 -16.75 3.60
C SER A 277 -2.34 -17.92 2.61
N SER A 278 -1.39 -18.83 2.74
CA SER A 278 -1.40 -20.11 2.01
C SER A 278 -2.49 -21.08 2.50
N ASN A 279 -2.97 -20.89 3.74
CA ASN A 279 -4.04 -21.69 4.34
C ASN A 279 -4.96 -20.84 5.23
N PRO A 280 -6.09 -20.34 4.71
CA PRO A 280 -7.03 -19.50 5.45
C PRO A 280 -7.75 -20.25 6.58
N TYR A 281 -7.78 -21.58 6.55
CA TYR A 281 -8.47 -22.40 7.56
C TYR A 281 -7.72 -22.46 8.90
N ASP A 282 -6.42 -22.20 8.92
CA ASP A 282 -5.60 -22.30 10.12
C ASP A 282 -5.09 -20.93 10.54
N GLY A 283 -5.62 -20.40 11.65
CA GLY A 283 -5.22 -19.11 12.20
C GLY A 283 -3.73 -19.02 12.56
N ASN A 284 -3.05 -20.14 12.86
CA ASN A 284 -1.60 -20.12 13.12
C ASN A 284 -0.81 -19.84 11.85
N VAL A 285 -1.26 -20.37 10.69
CA VAL A 285 -0.56 -20.19 9.41
C VAL A 285 -0.59 -18.72 9.00
N ARG A 286 -1.78 -18.07 9.02
CA ARG A 286 -1.90 -16.65 8.64
C ARG A 286 -1.05 -15.74 9.52
N ILE A 287 -0.98 -16.02 10.83
CA ILE A 287 -0.13 -15.26 11.77
C ILE A 287 1.35 -15.45 11.45
N ASN A 288 1.78 -16.71 11.27
CA ASN A 288 3.17 -17.02 10.97
C ASN A 288 3.64 -16.39 9.66
N GLU A 289 2.83 -16.47 8.60
CA GLU A 289 3.16 -15.92 7.27
C GLU A 289 3.17 -14.38 7.27
N CYS A 290 2.25 -13.72 7.98
CA CYS A 290 2.28 -12.29 8.19
C CYS A 290 3.56 -11.84 8.91
N LYS A 291 3.98 -12.55 9.97
CA LYS A 291 5.25 -12.30 10.66
C LYS A 291 6.46 -12.56 9.75
N GLN A 292 6.42 -13.56 8.86
CA GLN A 292 7.48 -13.80 7.89
C GLN A 292 7.61 -12.64 6.88
N MET A 293 6.49 -12.08 6.39
CA MET A 293 6.48 -10.90 5.54
C MET A 293 7.18 -9.72 6.24
N ILE A 294 6.76 -9.41 7.47
CA ILE A 294 7.33 -8.30 8.25
C ILE A 294 8.82 -8.51 8.45
N LYS A 295 9.21 -9.72 8.89
CA LYS A 295 10.62 -10.05 9.08
C LYS A 295 11.45 -9.91 7.81
N ALA A 296 10.92 -10.31 6.65
CA ALA A 296 11.63 -10.19 5.37
C ALA A 296 11.88 -8.72 4.99
N LEU A 297 10.91 -7.83 5.24
CA LEU A 297 11.08 -6.39 5.08
C LEU A 297 12.11 -5.83 6.06
N HIS A 298 12.07 -6.23 7.34
CA HIS A 298 13.05 -5.85 8.35
C HIS A 298 14.47 -6.33 8.01
N ASP A 299 14.62 -7.56 7.51
CA ASP A 299 15.90 -8.09 7.05
C ASP A 299 16.43 -7.31 5.83
N ALA A 300 15.56 -6.71 5.04
CA ALA A 300 15.91 -5.78 3.97
C ALA A 300 16.23 -4.35 4.45
N GLY A 301 16.10 -4.07 5.75
CA GLY A 301 16.29 -2.74 6.33
C GLY A 301 15.12 -1.79 6.12
N ILE A 302 13.91 -2.32 5.88
CA ILE A 302 12.69 -1.57 5.56
C ILE A 302 11.70 -1.76 6.70
N GLY A 303 11.21 -0.66 7.29
CA GLY A 303 10.15 -0.66 8.30
C GLY A 303 8.78 -0.91 7.67
N VAL A 304 7.86 -1.44 8.46
CA VAL A 304 6.49 -1.76 8.03
C VAL A 304 5.50 -0.82 8.70
N ILE A 305 4.73 -0.11 7.88
CA ILE A 305 3.59 0.69 8.33
C ILE A 305 2.32 -0.07 8.03
N MET A 306 1.50 -0.27 9.04
CA MET A 306 0.20 -0.92 8.91
C MET A 306 -0.89 0.12 8.71
N ASP A 307 -1.68 -0.05 7.67
CA ASP A 307 -2.89 0.74 7.45
C ASP A 307 -4.04 0.19 8.31
N VAL A 308 -4.62 1.04 9.16
CA VAL A 308 -5.61 0.66 10.14
C VAL A 308 -6.91 1.43 9.98
N VAL A 309 -8.03 0.71 10.04
CA VAL A 309 -9.37 1.21 9.76
C VAL A 309 -10.23 1.08 11.03
N TYR A 310 -10.10 2.01 11.96
CA TYR A 310 -10.92 1.99 13.18
C TYR A 310 -12.17 2.89 13.10
N ASN A 311 -12.27 3.70 12.05
CA ASN A 311 -13.34 4.70 11.91
C ASN A 311 -14.72 4.09 11.62
N HIS A 312 -14.77 2.85 11.11
CA HIS A 312 -16.01 2.12 10.85
C HIS A 312 -15.79 0.60 10.94
N THR A 313 -16.86 -0.17 10.86
CA THR A 313 -16.86 -1.63 10.73
C THR A 313 -17.53 -2.04 9.42
N TYR A 314 -17.22 -3.22 8.91
CA TYR A 314 -17.80 -3.76 7.66
C TYR A 314 -19.34 -3.68 7.65
N THR A 315 -19.96 -3.99 8.77
CA THR A 315 -21.42 -3.83 8.94
C THR A 315 -21.71 -3.10 10.25
N GLY A 316 -22.67 -2.18 10.30
CA GLY A 316 -23.02 -1.47 11.53
C GLY A 316 -23.82 -2.39 12.46
N GLU A 317 -25.10 -2.63 12.14
CA GLU A 317 -26.06 -3.38 12.98
C GLU A 317 -25.59 -4.81 13.26
N ASP A 318 -25.07 -5.50 12.23
CA ASP A 318 -24.65 -6.89 12.30
C ASP A 318 -23.20 -7.09 12.76
N SER A 319 -22.49 -6.04 13.12
CA SER A 319 -21.10 -6.14 13.59
C SER A 319 -20.99 -6.90 14.92
N TYR A 320 -19.87 -7.53 15.17
CA TYR A 320 -19.61 -8.18 16.46
C TYR A 320 -19.57 -7.18 17.61
N PHE A 321 -19.16 -5.93 17.35
CA PHE A 321 -19.22 -4.83 18.33
C PHE A 321 -20.66 -4.51 18.76
N ASN A 322 -21.54 -4.29 17.79
CA ASN A 322 -22.92 -3.92 18.08
C ASN A 322 -23.72 -5.06 18.74
N ARG A 323 -23.48 -6.30 18.31
CA ARG A 323 -24.10 -7.47 18.93
C ARG A 323 -23.58 -7.76 20.32
N THR A 324 -22.33 -7.37 20.64
CA THR A 324 -21.75 -7.49 21.99
C THR A 324 -22.29 -6.42 22.92
N VAL A 325 -22.29 -5.13 22.52
CA VAL A 325 -22.88 -4.03 23.30
C VAL A 325 -23.64 -3.10 22.36
N PRO A 326 -24.96 -3.25 22.24
CA PRO A 326 -25.76 -2.51 21.27
C PRO A 326 -25.60 -0.98 21.37
N ASN A 327 -25.29 -0.35 20.23
CA ASN A 327 -25.17 1.11 20.03
C ASN A 327 -24.07 1.82 20.84
N TYR A 328 -23.24 1.10 21.60
CA TYR A 328 -22.21 1.74 22.42
C TYR A 328 -20.95 2.09 21.65
N TYR A 329 -20.51 1.23 20.75
CA TYR A 329 -19.26 1.41 20.02
C TYR A 329 -19.38 2.37 18.83
N TYR A 330 -20.59 2.89 18.57
CA TYR A 330 -20.90 3.69 17.40
C TYR A 330 -21.46 5.06 17.78
N ARG A 331 -21.23 6.01 16.93
CA ARG A 331 -21.92 7.30 16.94
C ARG A 331 -23.32 7.12 16.37
N MET A 332 -24.30 7.53 17.13
CA MET A 332 -25.71 7.35 16.79
C MET A 332 -26.38 8.69 16.55
N ASN A 333 -27.15 8.80 15.48
CA ASN A 333 -28.05 9.92 15.26
C ASN A 333 -29.21 9.87 16.26
N SER A 334 -29.85 11.00 16.54
CA SER A 334 -30.97 11.11 17.48
C SER A 334 -32.19 10.28 17.08
N ASP A 335 -32.32 9.90 15.82
CA ASP A 335 -33.39 9.02 15.30
C ASP A 335 -33.07 7.52 15.44
N GLY A 336 -31.92 7.17 15.99
CA GLY A 336 -31.49 5.78 16.19
C GLY A 336 -30.74 5.14 15.01
N THR A 337 -30.44 5.88 13.96
CA THR A 337 -29.58 5.41 12.88
C THR A 337 -28.10 5.64 13.23
N PHE A 338 -27.20 4.89 12.60
CA PHE A 338 -25.76 5.14 12.71
C PHE A 338 -25.39 6.46 12.02
N SER A 339 -24.45 7.21 12.60
CA SER A 339 -23.73 8.27 11.88
C SER A 339 -22.93 7.66 10.75
N ASP A 340 -22.79 8.37 9.63
CA ASP A 340 -22.14 7.86 8.41
C ASP A 340 -21.22 8.94 7.78
N GLY A 341 -20.35 9.51 8.60
CA GLY A 341 -19.29 10.40 8.12
C GLY A 341 -18.22 9.69 7.29
N SER A 342 -18.03 8.41 7.56
CA SER A 342 -17.13 7.53 6.78
C SER A 342 -17.63 7.26 5.35
N GLY A 343 -18.95 7.36 5.13
CA GLY A 343 -19.58 6.91 3.87
C GLY A 343 -19.63 5.38 3.73
N CYS A 344 -19.35 4.65 4.82
CA CYS A 344 -19.36 3.17 4.89
C CYS A 344 -20.54 2.59 5.68
N GLY A 345 -21.52 3.44 6.00
CA GLY A 345 -22.77 3.06 6.67
C GLY A 345 -22.74 3.12 8.19
N ASN A 346 -21.60 3.40 8.80
CA ASN A 346 -21.47 3.59 10.26
C ASN A 346 -20.16 4.29 10.61
N ASP A 347 -20.17 5.03 11.76
CA ASP A 347 -18.99 5.62 12.37
C ASP A 347 -18.81 5.07 13.77
N THR A 348 -17.60 4.69 14.13
CA THR A 348 -17.25 4.26 15.49
C THR A 348 -17.05 5.47 16.41
N ALA A 349 -17.28 5.30 17.71
CA ALA A 349 -17.16 6.35 18.71
C ALA A 349 -15.84 6.21 19.50
N SER A 350 -14.76 6.79 18.99
CA SER A 350 -13.45 6.73 19.66
C SER A 350 -13.40 7.46 21.00
N GLU A 351 -14.29 8.41 21.23
CA GLU A 351 -14.50 9.12 22.49
C GLU A 351 -15.03 8.22 23.62
N HIS A 352 -15.71 7.11 23.30
CA HIS A 352 -16.22 6.15 24.30
C HIS A 352 -15.07 5.30 24.87
N LYS A 353 -15.00 5.19 26.21
CA LYS A 353 -13.83 4.61 26.91
C LYS A 353 -13.45 3.21 26.45
N MET A 354 -14.44 2.32 26.21
CA MET A 354 -14.12 0.94 25.84
C MET A 354 -13.77 0.78 24.37
N PHE A 355 -14.19 1.71 23.47
CA PHE A 355 -13.69 1.71 22.10
C PHE A 355 -12.28 2.32 22.02
N ARG A 356 -12.04 3.42 22.73
CA ARG A 356 -10.69 3.98 22.91
C ARG A 356 -9.72 2.93 23.44
N LYS A 357 -10.12 2.20 24.50
CA LYS A 357 -9.33 1.10 25.04
C LYS A 357 -9.06 0.04 23.98
N PHE A 358 -10.07 -0.35 23.21
CA PHE A 358 -9.93 -1.34 22.13
C PHE A 358 -8.90 -0.88 21.11
N MET A 359 -8.95 0.37 20.64
CA MET A 359 -7.97 0.93 19.70
C MET A 359 -6.54 0.89 20.26
N ILE A 360 -6.37 1.32 21.52
CA ILE A 360 -5.05 1.31 22.18
C ILE A 360 -4.53 -0.12 22.31
N ASP A 361 -5.37 -1.05 22.80
CA ASP A 361 -5.00 -2.46 22.99
C ASP A 361 -4.62 -3.12 21.65
N SER A 362 -5.37 -2.84 20.59
CA SER A 362 -5.14 -3.38 19.24
C SER A 362 -3.83 -2.83 18.63
N ILE A 363 -3.62 -1.53 18.67
CA ILE A 363 -2.40 -0.89 18.14
C ILE A 363 -1.15 -1.37 18.89
N THR A 364 -1.19 -1.41 20.21
CA THR A 364 -0.07 -1.90 21.03
C THR A 364 0.19 -3.40 20.83
N TYR A 365 -0.85 -4.19 20.57
CA TYR A 365 -0.70 -5.60 20.18
C TYR A 365 0.05 -5.74 18.84
N TRP A 366 -0.36 -5.03 17.79
CA TRP A 366 0.34 -5.07 16.50
C TRP A 366 1.79 -4.57 16.59
N ALA A 367 2.01 -3.49 17.37
CA ALA A 367 3.37 -2.97 17.58
C ALA A 367 4.27 -3.96 18.33
N SER A 368 3.74 -4.65 19.37
CA SER A 368 4.54 -5.53 20.23
C SER A 368 4.67 -6.95 19.69
N GLU A 369 3.61 -7.53 19.12
CA GLU A 369 3.58 -8.93 18.68
C GLU A 369 4.10 -9.11 17.26
N TYR A 370 3.84 -8.11 16.38
CA TYR A 370 4.25 -8.14 14.97
C TYR A 370 5.39 -7.17 14.66
N HIS A 371 5.86 -6.42 15.64
CA HIS A 371 6.94 -5.42 15.50
C HIS A 371 6.64 -4.36 14.44
N ILE A 372 5.39 -3.94 14.30
CA ILE A 372 4.97 -2.91 13.34
C ILE A 372 5.65 -1.57 13.68
N ASP A 373 6.25 -0.93 12.67
CA ASP A 373 7.08 0.28 12.79
C ASP A 373 6.33 1.59 12.60
N GLY A 374 5.08 1.51 12.18
CA GLY A 374 4.21 2.68 12.00
C GLY A 374 2.77 2.31 11.75
N PHE A 375 1.87 3.27 11.94
CA PHE A 375 0.44 3.12 11.71
C PHE A 375 -0.09 4.30 10.90
N ARG A 376 -0.78 3.99 9.80
CA ARG A 376 -1.59 4.96 9.03
C ARG A 376 -3.05 4.76 9.41
N PHE A 377 -3.69 5.80 9.92
CA PHE A 377 -5.09 5.76 10.29
C PHE A 377 -5.97 6.22 9.13
N ASP A 378 -6.76 5.30 8.62
CA ASP A 378 -7.82 5.58 7.68
C ASP A 378 -8.82 6.55 8.30
N LEU A 379 -9.23 7.59 7.54
CA LEU A 379 -10.16 8.62 8.00
C LEU A 379 -9.88 9.08 9.45
N MET A 380 -8.62 9.37 9.78
CA MET A 380 -8.18 9.81 11.11
C MET A 380 -9.01 10.96 11.65
N GLY A 381 -9.51 11.83 10.76
CA GLY A 381 -10.37 12.95 11.09
C GLY A 381 -11.72 12.57 11.71
N LEU A 382 -12.09 11.31 11.71
CA LEU A 382 -13.26 10.79 12.44
C LEU A 382 -12.93 10.36 13.87
N HIS A 383 -11.66 10.28 14.27
CA HIS A 383 -11.27 9.97 15.64
C HIS A 383 -11.08 11.25 16.47
N ASP A 384 -11.25 11.14 17.77
CA ASP A 384 -11.01 12.27 18.67
C ASP A 384 -9.51 12.45 18.99
N CYS A 385 -9.10 13.71 19.22
CA CYS A 385 -7.72 14.05 19.54
C CYS A 385 -7.18 13.36 20.77
N ASP A 386 -8.01 13.17 21.81
CA ASP A 386 -7.58 12.54 23.07
C ASP A 386 -7.22 11.06 22.84
N THR A 387 -8.02 10.34 22.05
CA THR A 387 -7.74 8.95 21.67
C THR A 387 -6.44 8.86 20.86
N MET A 388 -6.27 9.72 19.86
CA MET A 388 -5.06 9.72 19.04
C MET A 388 -3.81 10.01 19.86
N ASN A 389 -3.85 10.99 20.77
CA ASN A 389 -2.75 11.28 21.70
C ASN A 389 -2.47 10.11 22.66
N GLN A 390 -3.50 9.45 23.20
CA GLN A 390 -3.32 8.31 24.10
C GLN A 390 -2.70 7.11 23.36
N ILE A 391 -3.07 6.87 22.10
CA ILE A 391 -2.40 5.86 21.26
C ILE A 391 -0.93 6.23 21.08
N ARG A 392 -0.61 7.50 20.76
CA ARG A 392 0.78 7.95 20.63
C ARG A 392 1.60 7.68 21.89
N TYR A 393 1.05 8.01 23.06
CA TYR A 393 1.74 7.78 24.34
C TYR A 393 1.88 6.30 24.67
N ALA A 394 0.91 5.46 24.33
CA ALA A 394 1.01 4.01 24.49
C ALA A 394 2.10 3.39 23.58
N LEU A 395 2.25 3.91 22.36
CA LEU A 395 3.33 3.51 21.46
C LEU A 395 4.71 3.97 21.95
N ASP A 396 4.80 5.11 22.66
CA ASP A 396 6.05 5.61 23.26
C ASP A 396 6.63 4.64 24.29
N GLU A 397 5.77 3.91 25.03
CA GLU A 397 6.21 2.88 25.98
C GLU A 397 6.83 1.66 25.28
N ILE A 398 6.54 1.45 24.00
CA ILE A 398 7.10 0.36 23.18
C ILE A 398 8.34 0.87 22.45
N ASN A 399 8.16 1.87 21.60
CA ASN A 399 9.22 2.57 20.86
C ASN A 399 8.73 3.96 20.43
N PRO A 400 9.29 5.05 20.95
CA PRO A 400 8.85 6.41 20.61
C PRO A 400 9.10 6.81 19.15
N GLN A 401 9.83 6.02 18.40
CA GLN A 401 10.11 6.23 16.97
C GLN A 401 9.11 5.53 16.04
N ILE A 402 8.13 4.79 16.54
CA ILE A 402 7.05 4.23 15.74
C ILE A 402 6.28 5.39 15.09
N LEU A 403 6.14 5.34 13.76
CA LEU A 403 5.43 6.37 13.00
C LEU A 403 3.93 6.34 13.27
N MET A 404 3.29 7.50 13.24
CA MET A 404 1.86 7.64 13.39
C MET A 404 1.34 8.79 12.54
N TYR A 405 0.47 8.52 11.59
CA TYR A 405 -0.16 9.52 10.73
C TYR A 405 -1.48 9.00 10.16
N GLY A 406 -2.25 9.85 9.50
CA GLY A 406 -3.50 9.42 8.90
C GLY A 406 -4.18 10.49 8.06
N GLU A 407 -5.40 10.22 7.67
CA GLU A 407 -6.24 11.11 6.89
C GLU A 407 -7.06 12.02 7.83
N ALA A 408 -6.59 13.23 8.01
CA ALA A 408 -7.18 14.21 8.92
C ALA A 408 -8.28 15.07 8.24
N TRP A 409 -9.16 14.42 7.46
CA TRP A 409 -10.22 15.10 6.72
C TRP A 409 -11.32 15.60 7.65
N ASP A 410 -11.91 16.77 7.34
CA ASP A 410 -13.09 17.31 8.07
C ASP A 410 -14.38 16.66 7.54
N LEU A 411 -14.75 15.53 8.12
CA LEU A 411 -15.93 14.74 7.78
C LEU A 411 -17.06 14.97 8.81
N LYS A 412 -18.30 14.96 8.34
CA LYS A 412 -19.47 15.18 9.19
C LYS A 412 -19.82 13.89 9.93
N THR A 413 -19.79 13.91 11.25
CA THR A 413 -20.16 12.77 12.13
C THR A 413 -20.87 13.25 13.39
N ALA A 414 -21.76 12.43 13.93
CA ALA A 414 -22.50 12.72 15.16
C ALA A 414 -21.68 12.30 16.39
N CYS A 415 -20.73 13.13 16.80
CA CYS A 415 -19.94 12.90 18.00
C CYS A 415 -20.57 13.55 19.24
N ASP A 416 -20.17 13.10 20.43
CA ASP A 416 -20.61 13.63 21.72
C ASP A 416 -20.18 15.10 21.88
N ASP A 417 -20.97 15.89 22.61
CA ASP A 417 -20.71 17.29 22.87
C ASP A 417 -19.33 17.51 23.50
N GLY A 418 -18.54 18.42 22.91
CA GLY A 418 -17.19 18.75 23.35
C GLY A 418 -16.10 17.83 22.78
N THR A 419 -16.42 16.82 21.99
CA THR A 419 -15.44 16.01 21.27
C THR A 419 -14.69 16.87 20.25
N VAL A 420 -13.37 16.80 20.26
CA VAL A 420 -12.50 17.46 19.31
C VAL A 420 -11.90 16.43 18.38
N LEU A 421 -12.31 16.47 17.12
CA LEU A 421 -11.85 15.51 16.10
C LEU A 421 -10.43 15.83 15.60
N ALA A 422 -9.69 14.80 15.24
CA ALA A 422 -8.30 14.87 14.76
C ALA A 422 -8.22 15.30 13.27
N THR A 423 -8.85 16.42 12.95
CA THR A 423 -8.81 17.03 11.62
C THR A 423 -7.59 17.91 11.43
N GLN A 424 -7.25 18.28 10.18
CA GLN A 424 -6.17 19.21 9.88
C GLN A 424 -6.30 20.53 10.66
N ALA A 425 -7.52 21.00 10.88
CA ALA A 425 -7.78 22.23 11.64
C ALA A 425 -7.43 22.12 13.15
N ASN A 426 -7.24 20.92 13.65
CA ASN A 426 -6.95 20.63 15.06
C ASN A 426 -5.56 19.99 15.27
N MET A 427 -4.67 20.03 14.28
CA MET A 427 -3.33 19.44 14.38
C MET A 427 -2.49 20.06 15.50
N ASP A 428 -2.79 21.29 15.93
CA ASP A 428 -2.19 21.95 17.09
C ASP A 428 -2.56 21.31 18.44
N LYS A 429 -3.60 20.47 18.48
CA LYS A 429 -4.06 19.72 19.67
C LYS A 429 -3.53 18.29 19.70
N LEU A 430 -2.93 17.84 18.61
CA LEU A 430 -2.26 16.55 18.54
C LEU A 430 -0.78 16.69 18.90
N ASP A 431 -0.20 15.61 19.43
CA ASP A 431 1.25 15.49 19.57
C ASP A 431 1.90 15.76 18.20
N SER A 432 2.96 16.54 18.15
CA SER A 432 3.65 16.92 16.90
C SER A 432 4.23 15.73 16.12
N ARG A 433 4.20 14.52 16.68
CA ARG A 433 4.59 13.27 16.04
C ARG A 433 3.40 12.50 15.45
N ILE A 434 2.21 13.10 15.42
CA ILE A 434 1.04 12.57 14.70
C ILE A 434 0.90 13.37 13.41
N GLY A 435 1.16 12.72 12.28
CA GLY A 435 1.13 13.34 10.96
C GLY A 435 -0.23 13.25 10.27
N ALA A 436 -0.41 14.05 9.22
CA ALA A 436 -1.58 14.02 8.36
C ALA A 436 -1.18 14.15 6.88
N PHE A 437 -1.94 13.51 5.99
CA PHE A 437 -1.78 13.66 4.55
C PHE A 437 -2.04 15.10 4.12
N ASP A 438 -1.14 15.64 3.29
CA ASP A 438 -1.19 17.02 2.77
C ASP A 438 -1.94 17.04 1.43
N ASP A 439 -3.26 17.26 1.47
CA ASP A 439 -4.08 17.40 0.27
C ASP A 439 -3.88 18.73 -0.46
N THR A 440 -3.39 19.77 0.23
CA THR A 440 -3.04 21.06 -0.39
C THR A 440 -1.94 20.87 -1.42
N VAL A 441 -0.86 20.19 -1.05
CA VAL A 441 0.26 19.92 -1.97
C VAL A 441 -0.12 18.87 -3.01
N ARG A 442 -0.86 17.83 -2.62
CA ARG A 442 -1.38 16.82 -3.56
C ARG A 442 -2.13 17.47 -4.73
N ASP A 443 -3.12 18.28 -4.41
CA ASP A 443 -3.97 18.95 -5.41
C ASP A 443 -3.25 20.11 -6.11
N ALA A 444 -2.25 20.70 -5.48
CA ALA A 444 -1.38 21.66 -6.15
C ALA A 444 -0.53 20.99 -7.22
N ILE A 445 0.02 19.82 -6.96
CA ILE A 445 0.89 19.08 -7.88
C ILE A 445 0.09 18.55 -9.07
N LYS A 446 -0.92 17.70 -8.85
CA LYS A 446 -1.61 16.96 -9.93
C LYS A 446 -2.91 17.56 -10.42
N GLY A 447 -3.46 18.57 -9.71
CA GLY A 447 -4.83 19.06 -9.90
C GLY A 447 -5.79 18.45 -8.88
N ASN A 448 -6.99 19.05 -8.78
CA ASN A 448 -8.02 18.52 -7.87
C ASN A 448 -8.21 17.02 -8.09
N THR A 449 -8.11 16.25 -7.02
CA THR A 449 -8.11 14.78 -7.11
C THR A 449 -9.48 14.22 -7.53
N PHE A 450 -10.58 14.97 -7.28
CA PHE A 450 -11.95 14.61 -7.64
C PHE A 450 -12.42 15.17 -8.99
N ASP A 451 -11.55 15.88 -9.72
CA ASP A 451 -11.85 16.40 -11.07
C ASP A 451 -10.80 15.89 -12.06
N ALA A 452 -11.16 14.90 -12.87
CA ALA A 452 -10.29 14.29 -13.88
C ALA A 452 -9.60 15.31 -14.80
N THR A 453 -10.24 16.46 -15.05
CA THR A 453 -9.81 17.46 -16.03
C THR A 453 -8.98 18.60 -15.44
N ASP A 454 -9.02 18.79 -14.10
CA ASP A 454 -8.25 19.85 -13.47
C ASP A 454 -6.74 19.58 -13.56
N LYS A 455 -6.01 20.65 -13.88
CA LYS A 455 -4.57 20.62 -14.16
C LYS A 455 -3.82 21.31 -13.02
N GLY A 456 -3.02 20.57 -12.31
CA GLY A 456 -2.13 21.09 -11.29
C GLY A 456 -0.88 21.76 -11.86
N PHE A 457 0.11 21.94 -10.97
CA PHE A 457 1.40 22.54 -11.30
C PHE A 457 2.12 21.79 -12.44
N LEU A 458 2.14 20.46 -12.38
CA LEU A 458 2.82 19.63 -13.37
C LEU A 458 2.32 19.88 -14.81
N ALA A 459 1.01 20.01 -14.97
CA ALA A 459 0.36 20.08 -16.28
C ALA A 459 0.05 21.51 -16.75
N SER A 460 0.24 22.52 -15.91
CA SER A 460 -0.16 23.89 -16.22
C SER A 460 0.75 25.02 -15.70
N GLY A 461 1.67 24.71 -14.81
CA GLY A 461 2.46 25.72 -14.11
C GLY A 461 1.66 26.62 -13.15
N LYS A 462 0.40 26.23 -12.83
CA LYS A 462 -0.44 26.97 -11.89
C LYS A 462 -0.23 26.48 -10.45
N LYS A 463 -0.92 27.10 -9.49
CA LYS A 463 -0.94 26.71 -8.06
C LYS A 463 0.44 26.83 -7.36
N THR A 464 1.35 27.64 -7.87
CA THR A 464 2.70 27.82 -7.30
C THR A 464 2.70 28.27 -5.84
N GLY A 465 1.67 29.01 -5.40
CA GLY A 465 1.49 29.39 -3.99
C GLY A 465 1.31 28.18 -3.08
N ASN A 466 0.43 27.25 -3.47
CA ASN A 466 0.17 26.02 -2.71
C ASN A 466 1.40 25.09 -2.75
N ILE A 467 2.12 25.02 -3.89
CA ILE A 467 3.40 24.30 -3.92
C ILE A 467 4.38 24.84 -2.87
N LYS A 468 4.50 26.18 -2.71
CA LYS A 468 5.37 26.78 -1.70
C LYS A 468 4.94 26.46 -0.27
N ILE A 469 3.63 26.38 0.00
CA ILE A 469 3.09 25.97 1.30
C ILE A 469 3.48 24.50 1.57
N GLY A 470 3.21 23.58 0.64
CA GLY A 470 3.57 22.18 0.77
C GLY A 470 5.09 21.95 0.88
N LEU A 471 5.92 22.72 0.15
CA LEU A 471 7.38 22.68 0.29
C LEU A 471 7.86 23.04 1.69
N SER A 472 7.11 23.86 2.44
CA SER A 472 7.38 24.16 3.85
C SER A 472 6.85 23.08 4.82
N GLY A 473 6.28 21.96 4.33
CA GLY A 473 5.61 20.96 5.15
C GLY A 473 4.42 21.53 5.92
N GLU A 474 3.64 22.42 5.27
CA GLU A 474 2.49 23.13 5.86
C GLU A 474 2.83 24.04 7.07
N CYS A 475 4.13 24.27 7.36
CA CYS A 475 4.55 25.06 8.52
C CYS A 475 4.50 26.58 8.29
N VAL A 476 4.35 27.02 7.04
CA VAL A 476 4.28 28.43 6.66
C VAL A 476 3.00 28.67 5.87
N ASN A 477 2.06 29.39 6.48
CA ASN A 477 0.70 29.63 5.96
C ASN A 477 -0.15 28.36 5.77
N GLY A 478 0.21 27.25 6.40
CA GLY A 478 -0.51 26.00 6.42
C GLY A 478 -0.99 25.62 7.82
N TRP A 479 -1.35 24.38 8.00
CA TRP A 479 -1.98 23.85 9.23
C TRP A 479 -1.02 23.14 10.19
N ALA A 480 0.22 22.81 9.77
CA ALA A 480 1.15 22.02 10.58
C ALA A 480 1.95 22.89 11.56
N SER A 481 2.11 22.40 12.79
CA SER A 481 2.97 23.03 13.81
C SER A 481 4.45 22.66 13.64
N ALA A 482 4.74 21.55 12.99
CA ALA A 482 6.08 21.07 12.66
C ALA A 482 6.04 20.22 11.38
N PRO A 483 7.17 20.07 10.64
CA PRO A 483 7.25 19.24 9.45
C PRO A 483 6.92 17.77 9.71
N THR A 484 7.10 17.28 10.94
CA THR A 484 6.72 15.95 11.39
C THR A 484 5.22 15.66 11.28
N GLN A 485 4.39 16.70 11.18
CA GLN A 485 2.95 16.57 11.00
C GLN A 485 2.50 16.50 9.53
N SER A 486 3.39 16.75 8.56
CA SER A 486 3.03 16.72 7.14
C SER A 486 3.52 15.45 6.44
N VAL A 487 2.61 14.79 5.72
CA VAL A 487 2.91 13.69 4.77
C VAL A 487 2.76 14.23 3.36
N VAL A 488 3.89 14.48 2.70
CA VAL A 488 3.95 15.06 1.36
C VAL A 488 3.84 13.99 0.30
N TYR A 489 2.86 14.11 -0.58
CA TYR A 489 2.56 13.11 -1.61
C TYR A 489 1.83 13.71 -2.81
N SER A 490 1.73 12.95 -3.89
CA SER A 490 0.94 13.29 -5.08
C SER A 490 -0.13 12.25 -5.42
N SER A 491 0.11 10.98 -5.11
CA SER A 491 -0.86 9.91 -5.31
C SER A 491 -0.76 8.84 -4.22
N CYS A 492 -1.87 8.17 -3.96
CA CYS A 492 -2.01 7.01 -3.08
C CYS A 492 -2.93 5.97 -3.76
N HIS A 493 -3.37 4.95 -3.02
CA HIS A 493 -4.31 3.96 -3.55
C HIS A 493 -5.65 4.57 -3.99
N ASP A 494 -6.11 5.62 -3.28
CA ASP A 494 -7.34 6.35 -3.59
C ASP A 494 -7.23 7.25 -4.83
N ASN A 495 -8.32 7.32 -5.57
CA ASN A 495 -8.46 8.09 -6.79
C ASN A 495 -7.47 7.65 -7.90
N TYR A 496 -7.26 8.50 -8.91
CA TYR A 496 -6.33 8.21 -10.01
C TYR A 496 -4.88 8.05 -9.52
N THR A 497 -4.15 7.10 -10.11
CA THR A 497 -2.68 7.14 -10.05
C THR A 497 -2.19 8.48 -10.61
N LEU A 498 -0.97 8.88 -10.30
CA LEU A 498 -0.42 10.12 -10.87
C LEU A 498 -0.47 10.09 -12.40
N TYR A 499 -0.06 8.97 -13.01
CA TYR A 499 0.00 8.85 -14.46
C TYR A 499 -1.40 8.91 -15.09
N ASP A 500 -2.37 8.18 -14.54
CA ASP A 500 -3.76 8.19 -15.02
C ASP A 500 -4.39 9.59 -14.91
N LYS A 501 -4.12 10.32 -13.83
CA LYS A 501 -4.57 11.69 -13.66
C LYS A 501 -3.99 12.62 -14.73
N LEU A 502 -2.71 12.47 -15.06
CA LEU A 502 -2.06 13.25 -16.11
C LEU A 502 -2.61 12.91 -17.50
N VAL A 503 -2.83 11.61 -17.79
CA VAL A 503 -3.50 11.16 -19.02
C VAL A 503 -4.88 11.77 -19.13
N SER A 504 -5.73 11.59 -18.09
CA SER A 504 -7.12 12.09 -18.10
C SER A 504 -7.20 13.60 -18.31
N SER A 505 -6.29 14.37 -17.73
CA SER A 505 -6.33 15.84 -17.82
C SER A 505 -5.71 16.39 -19.11
N LEU A 506 -4.76 15.71 -19.74
CA LEU A 506 -4.03 16.20 -20.92
C LEU A 506 -4.43 15.52 -22.21
N TYR A 507 -4.88 14.27 -22.12
CA TYR A 507 -5.25 13.43 -23.26
C TYR A 507 -6.64 12.79 -23.06
N PRO A 508 -7.72 13.57 -22.95
CA PRO A 508 -9.05 13.05 -22.56
C PRO A 508 -9.64 12.03 -23.54
N ASP A 509 -9.14 11.98 -24.78
CA ASP A 509 -9.56 11.01 -25.80
C ASP A 509 -8.67 9.77 -25.86
N GLU A 510 -7.58 9.70 -25.07
CA GLU A 510 -6.70 8.53 -25.04
C GLU A 510 -7.44 7.31 -24.48
N LYS A 511 -7.26 6.16 -25.10
CA LYS A 511 -7.87 4.89 -24.69
C LYS A 511 -6.85 3.93 -24.06
N ASP A 512 -5.59 4.14 -24.38
CA ASP A 512 -4.49 3.36 -23.82
C ASP A 512 -3.78 4.17 -22.74
N PHE A 513 -4.24 4.07 -21.51
CA PHE A 513 -3.66 4.73 -20.34
C PHE A 513 -2.23 4.26 -20.03
N ARG A 514 -1.80 3.14 -20.59
CA ARG A 514 -0.42 2.61 -20.45
C ARG A 514 0.53 3.10 -21.51
N LYS A 515 0.03 3.84 -22.50
CA LYS A 515 0.86 4.45 -23.54
C LYS A 515 1.85 5.42 -22.93
N ARG A 516 3.13 5.28 -23.31
CA ARG A 516 4.19 6.19 -22.87
C ARG A 516 4.08 7.53 -23.61
N HIS A 517 3.82 8.61 -22.89
CA HIS A 517 3.89 9.98 -23.36
C HIS A 517 5.11 10.68 -22.77
N THR A 518 6.02 11.18 -23.62
CA THR A 518 7.28 11.78 -23.17
C THR A 518 7.08 12.93 -22.19
N ASN A 519 6.12 13.82 -22.46
CA ASN A 519 5.81 14.92 -21.55
C ASN A 519 5.25 14.48 -20.19
N LEU A 520 4.50 13.37 -20.11
CA LEU A 520 4.03 12.82 -18.83
C LEU A 520 5.19 12.22 -18.03
N VAL A 521 6.15 11.62 -18.71
CA VAL A 521 7.40 11.14 -18.08
C VAL A 521 8.19 12.31 -17.49
N GLU A 522 8.34 13.42 -18.24
CA GLU A 522 8.97 14.66 -17.75
C GLU A 522 8.24 15.19 -16.51
N MET A 523 6.89 15.23 -16.54
CA MET A 523 6.06 15.65 -15.41
C MET A 523 6.20 14.73 -14.20
N THR A 524 6.32 13.41 -14.40
CA THR A 524 6.53 12.44 -13.31
C THR A 524 7.89 12.63 -12.64
N LYS A 525 8.93 12.95 -13.41
CA LYS A 525 10.25 13.32 -12.85
C LYS A 525 10.18 14.66 -12.09
N LEU A 526 9.46 15.65 -12.59
CA LEU A 526 9.23 16.92 -11.87
C LEU A 526 8.44 16.68 -10.57
N ASN A 527 7.48 15.75 -10.56
CA ASN A 527 6.79 15.33 -9.33
C ASN A 527 7.78 14.82 -8.29
N ALA A 528 8.65 13.88 -8.66
CA ALA A 528 9.68 13.36 -7.75
C ALA A 528 10.55 14.49 -7.17
N ALA A 529 11.02 15.41 -8.01
CA ALA A 529 11.79 16.55 -7.55
C ALA A 529 11.00 17.43 -6.56
N THR A 530 9.69 17.56 -6.76
CA THR A 530 8.83 18.38 -5.88
C THR A 530 8.65 17.72 -4.52
N ILE A 531 8.23 16.43 -4.47
CA ILE A 531 7.97 15.76 -3.18
C ILE A 531 9.24 15.51 -2.37
N PHE A 532 10.36 15.13 -3.01
CA PHE A 532 11.62 14.87 -2.30
C PHE A 532 12.42 16.12 -1.93
N SER A 533 11.99 17.32 -2.34
CA SER A 533 12.57 18.59 -1.93
C SER A 533 11.71 19.32 -0.88
N ALA A 534 10.57 18.76 -0.49
CA ALA A 534 9.68 19.32 0.52
C ALA A 534 10.14 18.93 1.93
N GLN A 535 9.69 19.72 2.92
CA GLN A 535 9.79 19.38 4.33
C GLN A 535 8.65 18.41 4.69
N GLY A 536 8.90 17.43 5.59
CA GLY A 536 7.91 16.46 6.01
C GLY A 536 8.29 15.02 5.70
N MET A 537 7.38 14.09 5.95
CA MET A 537 7.49 12.69 5.53
C MET A 537 7.17 12.59 4.04
N THR A 538 7.98 11.87 3.29
CA THR A 538 7.74 11.68 1.85
C THR A 538 7.01 10.36 1.59
N PHE A 539 5.99 10.41 0.73
CA PHE A 539 5.13 9.27 0.45
C PHE A 539 4.80 9.19 -1.05
N PHE A 540 4.74 7.99 -1.59
CA PHE A 540 4.26 7.74 -2.96
C PHE A 540 3.68 6.34 -3.12
N LEU A 541 2.71 6.23 -4.04
CA LEU A 541 2.07 4.96 -4.40
C LEU A 541 3.07 4.04 -5.10
N ALA A 542 3.04 2.74 -4.79
CA ALA A 542 3.79 1.71 -5.49
C ALA A 542 3.57 1.79 -7.01
N GLY A 543 4.65 2.02 -7.74
CA GLY A 543 4.62 2.17 -9.19
C GLY A 543 4.49 3.59 -9.71
N GLU A 544 4.31 4.60 -8.87
CA GLU A 544 4.38 6.00 -9.31
C GLU A 544 5.71 6.26 -10.03
N GLU A 545 6.79 5.71 -9.53
CA GLU A 545 8.15 5.81 -10.05
C GLU A 545 8.40 5.05 -11.37
N PHE A 546 7.42 4.29 -11.84
CA PHE A 546 7.40 3.69 -13.18
C PHE A 546 6.06 3.87 -13.90
N CYS A 547 5.41 5.00 -13.63
CA CYS A 547 4.21 5.44 -14.35
C CYS A 547 3.07 4.42 -14.32
N ARG A 548 2.81 3.79 -13.14
CA ARG A 548 1.73 2.82 -12.95
C ARG A 548 0.40 3.39 -13.38
N SER A 549 -0.34 2.62 -14.16
CA SER A 549 -1.72 2.90 -14.56
C SER A 549 -2.67 1.82 -14.03
N LYS A 550 -3.85 2.24 -13.65
CA LYS A 550 -5.03 1.42 -13.40
C LYS A 550 -6.09 1.63 -14.51
N ASP A 551 -5.61 1.86 -15.74
CA ASP A 551 -6.42 2.07 -16.94
C ASP A 551 -7.49 3.18 -16.77
N GLY A 552 -7.21 4.20 -15.94
CA GLY A 552 -8.11 5.32 -15.67
C GLY A 552 -9.23 5.02 -14.68
N ASP A 553 -9.17 3.92 -13.93
CA ASP A 553 -10.10 3.63 -12.84
C ASP A 553 -9.71 4.42 -11.58
N GLU A 554 -10.51 5.42 -11.22
CA GLU A 554 -10.27 6.27 -10.04
C GLU A 554 -10.73 5.61 -8.73
N ASN A 555 -11.51 4.53 -8.81
CA ASN A 555 -12.07 3.88 -7.62
C ASN A 555 -11.98 2.35 -7.70
N SER A 556 -10.75 1.86 -7.77
CA SER A 556 -10.45 0.46 -8.07
C SER A 556 -10.58 -0.50 -6.87
N PHE A 557 -11.23 -0.10 -5.76
CA PHE A 557 -11.23 -0.85 -4.49
C PHE A 557 -11.74 -2.29 -4.61
N LYS A 558 -12.65 -2.55 -5.53
CA LYS A 558 -13.22 -3.88 -5.85
C LYS A 558 -13.09 -4.27 -7.32
N SER A 559 -12.28 -3.55 -8.07
CA SER A 559 -11.94 -3.92 -9.45
C SER A 559 -11.10 -5.19 -9.47
N SER A 560 -10.88 -5.79 -10.64
CA SER A 560 -10.17 -7.07 -10.70
C SER A 560 -8.74 -6.99 -10.13
N ALA A 561 -8.23 -8.11 -9.61
CA ALA A 561 -6.84 -8.21 -9.19
C ALA A 561 -5.87 -7.90 -10.35
N THR A 562 -6.23 -8.24 -11.59
CA THR A 562 -5.42 -7.93 -12.79
C THR A 562 -5.36 -6.45 -13.13
N LEU A 563 -6.35 -5.64 -12.75
CA LEU A 563 -6.29 -4.19 -12.90
C LEU A 563 -5.38 -3.57 -11.84
N ASN A 564 -5.50 -4.05 -10.60
CA ASN A 564 -4.79 -3.50 -9.45
C ASN A 564 -3.34 -3.98 -9.31
N MET A 565 -2.99 -5.16 -9.86
CA MET A 565 -1.63 -5.70 -9.74
C MET A 565 -0.56 -4.76 -10.31
N ILE A 566 0.62 -4.79 -9.71
CA ILE A 566 1.79 -4.12 -10.26
C ILE A 566 2.26 -4.87 -11.51
N ASP A 567 2.25 -4.20 -12.66
CA ASP A 567 2.90 -4.68 -13.87
C ASP A 567 4.41 -4.38 -13.79
N TRP A 568 5.18 -5.37 -13.36
CA TRP A 568 6.62 -5.23 -13.16
C TRP A 568 7.41 -5.00 -14.46
N GLU A 569 6.84 -5.28 -15.63
CA GLU A 569 7.48 -4.90 -16.91
C GLU A 569 7.60 -3.37 -17.06
N SER A 570 6.77 -2.61 -16.35
CA SER A 570 6.86 -1.15 -16.34
C SER A 570 8.19 -0.64 -15.78
N VAL A 571 8.88 -1.39 -14.90
CA VAL A 571 10.23 -1.06 -14.44
C VAL A 571 11.23 -1.00 -15.61
N ASN A 572 11.08 -1.88 -16.60
CA ASN A 572 11.88 -1.86 -17.82
C ASN A 572 11.48 -0.69 -18.72
N ASN A 573 10.17 -0.48 -18.91
CA ASN A 573 9.63 0.54 -19.82
C ASN A 573 9.91 1.98 -19.39
N TYR A 574 10.00 2.21 -18.08
CA TYR A 574 10.18 3.51 -17.43
C TYR A 574 11.44 3.53 -16.54
N SER A 575 12.48 2.78 -16.93
CA SER A 575 13.70 2.66 -16.13
C SER A 575 14.39 4.02 -15.90
N ASP A 576 14.24 4.97 -16.80
CA ASP A 576 14.69 6.36 -16.65
C ASP A 576 13.96 7.11 -15.52
N VAL A 577 12.66 6.87 -15.31
CA VAL A 577 11.90 7.44 -14.20
C VAL A 577 12.30 6.78 -12.89
N VAL A 578 12.45 5.45 -12.88
CA VAL A 578 12.93 4.70 -11.70
C VAL A 578 14.29 5.22 -11.23
N GLU A 579 15.23 5.38 -12.17
CA GLU A 579 16.57 5.91 -11.83
C GLU A 579 16.52 7.36 -11.36
N TYR A 580 15.57 8.16 -11.85
CA TYR A 580 15.34 9.51 -11.37
C TYR A 580 14.83 9.53 -9.92
N TYR A 581 13.81 8.72 -9.58
CA TYR A 581 13.31 8.57 -8.20
C TYR A 581 14.42 8.11 -7.25
N LYS A 582 15.21 7.10 -7.63
CA LYS A 582 16.37 6.66 -6.83
C LYS A 582 17.35 7.79 -6.58
N GLY A 583 17.63 8.59 -7.60
CA GLY A 583 18.52 9.73 -7.49
C GLY A 583 17.97 10.82 -6.57
N MET A 584 16.67 11.11 -6.65
CA MET A 584 15.99 12.06 -5.77
C MET A 584 15.96 11.58 -4.31
N ILE A 585 15.69 10.29 -4.08
CA ILE A 585 15.78 9.68 -2.74
C ILE A 585 17.20 9.80 -2.16
N GLN A 586 18.24 9.60 -2.99
CA GLN A 586 19.63 9.79 -2.55
C GLN A 586 19.92 11.24 -2.16
N ILE A 587 19.45 12.22 -2.95
CA ILE A 587 19.58 13.64 -2.65
C ILE A 587 18.87 13.99 -1.35
N HIS A 588 17.60 13.58 -1.21
CA HIS A 588 16.80 13.79 -0.02
C HIS A 588 17.48 13.24 1.25
N LYS A 589 18.00 12.02 1.18
CA LYS A 589 18.72 11.39 2.30
C LYS A 589 20.07 12.02 2.60
N LYS A 590 20.73 12.63 1.61
CA LYS A 590 22.07 13.21 1.77
C LYS A 590 22.02 14.61 2.39
N PHE A 591 20.94 15.37 2.21
CA PHE A 591 20.80 16.74 2.66
C PHE A 591 19.81 16.83 3.84
N ASN A 592 20.35 17.00 5.07
CA ASN A 592 19.55 16.96 6.29
C ASN A 592 18.51 18.09 6.37
N ALA A 593 18.79 19.24 5.77
CA ALA A 593 17.85 20.35 5.78
C ALA A 593 16.51 20.04 5.04
N PHE A 594 16.46 19.07 4.12
CA PHE A 594 15.19 18.59 3.58
C PHE A 594 14.36 17.75 4.57
N ARG A 595 15.01 17.28 5.62
CA ARG A 595 14.45 16.37 6.64
C ARG A 595 14.49 16.94 8.05
N ASP A 596 14.55 18.29 8.15
CA ASP A 596 14.55 18.98 9.43
C ASP A 596 13.21 18.73 10.16
N PRO A 597 13.20 18.04 11.32
CA PRO A 597 11.97 17.80 12.07
C PRO A 597 11.44 19.07 12.77
N THR A 598 12.23 20.15 12.75
CA THR A 598 11.87 21.44 13.33
C THR A 598 11.37 22.42 12.28
N THR A 599 10.76 23.51 12.71
CA THR A 599 10.32 24.57 11.78
C THR A 599 11.45 25.46 11.29
N THR A 600 12.71 25.18 11.65
CA THR A 600 13.84 26.07 11.35
C THR A 600 14.03 26.20 9.84
N THR A 601 14.20 25.10 9.14
CA THR A 601 14.36 25.12 7.68
C THR A 601 13.09 25.59 6.99
N ALA A 602 11.93 25.07 7.37
CA ALA A 602 10.64 25.42 6.77
C ALA A 602 10.37 26.94 6.76
N LYS A 603 10.70 27.64 7.85
CA LYS A 603 10.54 29.09 7.98
C LYS A 603 11.62 29.92 7.27
N ASN A 604 12.72 29.29 6.88
CA ASN A 604 13.86 29.96 6.25
C ASN A 604 14.07 29.57 4.77
N LEU A 605 13.08 28.94 4.13
CA LEU A 605 13.12 28.70 2.69
C LEU A 605 13.22 30.03 1.95
N ASP A 606 14.31 30.25 1.22
CA ASP A 606 14.55 31.48 0.46
C ASP A 606 13.93 31.36 -0.94
N PHE A 607 12.65 31.71 -1.06
CA PHE A 607 11.98 31.78 -2.36
C PHE A 607 12.42 33.00 -3.13
N PHE A 608 13.09 32.79 -4.26
CA PHE A 608 13.50 33.82 -5.20
C PHE A 608 12.81 33.61 -6.56
N GLU A 609 12.90 34.58 -7.48
CA GLU A 609 12.18 34.52 -8.79
C GLU A 609 10.65 34.38 -8.67
N ASN A 610 10.05 35.02 -7.68
CA ASN A 610 8.64 34.88 -7.32
C ASN A 610 7.64 35.30 -8.42
N ASP A 611 8.06 36.21 -9.35
CA ASP A 611 7.19 36.78 -10.39
C ASP A 611 7.19 35.98 -11.69
N THR A 612 8.02 34.95 -11.77
CA THR A 612 8.11 34.14 -12.99
C THR A 612 6.99 33.06 -13.01
N LYS A 613 6.04 33.26 -13.93
CA LYS A 613 4.88 32.35 -14.03
C LYS A 613 5.30 30.89 -14.25
N GLY A 614 4.78 29.99 -13.43
CA GLY A 614 5.00 28.55 -13.52
C GLY A 614 6.34 28.07 -12.98
N LEU A 615 7.14 28.99 -12.40
CA LEU A 615 8.38 28.66 -11.73
C LEU A 615 8.19 28.69 -10.20
N VAL A 616 8.74 27.68 -9.51
CA VAL A 616 9.01 27.72 -8.08
C VAL A 616 10.52 27.54 -7.91
N ALA A 617 11.18 28.58 -7.44
CA ALA A 617 12.62 28.57 -7.21
C ALA A 617 12.90 28.95 -5.75
N PHE A 618 13.64 28.12 -5.04
CA PHE A 618 14.02 28.37 -3.67
C PHE A 618 15.42 27.86 -3.36
N ALA A 619 16.02 28.43 -2.33
CA ALA A 619 17.29 27.97 -1.80
C ALA A 619 17.13 27.61 -0.32
N VAL A 620 17.91 26.64 0.12
CA VAL A 620 17.93 26.11 1.48
C VAL A 620 19.37 26.16 1.99
N ASP A 621 19.55 26.74 3.16
CA ASP A 621 20.83 26.67 3.87
C ASP A 621 20.94 25.34 4.61
N GLY A 622 22.13 24.73 4.57
CA GLY A 622 22.42 23.51 5.31
C GLY A 622 22.38 23.72 6.82
N LEU A 623 21.92 22.73 7.55
CA LEU A 623 22.02 22.67 9.00
C LEU A 623 23.49 22.51 9.44
N GLU A 624 23.75 22.72 10.73
CA GLU A 624 25.04 22.44 11.33
C GLU A 624 25.46 21.00 11.06
N ASN A 625 26.38 20.55 10.52
CA ASN A 625 26.76 19.18 10.11
C ASN A 625 26.07 18.62 8.86
N ASP A 626 25.44 19.46 8.04
CA ASP A 626 24.95 19.03 6.76
C ASP A 626 26.09 18.80 5.74
N ASN A 627 25.81 17.97 4.73
CA ASN A 627 26.80 17.67 3.68
C ASN A 627 26.98 18.85 2.72
N PHE A 628 25.94 19.66 2.54
CA PHE A 628 25.95 20.83 1.66
C PHE A 628 25.62 22.08 2.47
N LYS A 629 26.34 23.17 2.21
CA LYS A 629 26.07 24.45 2.84
C LYS A 629 24.82 25.13 2.25
N LYS A 630 24.59 24.92 0.96
CA LYS A 630 23.46 25.51 0.25
C LYS A 630 23.01 24.61 -0.89
N VAL A 631 21.70 24.42 -1.00
CA VAL A 631 21.03 23.74 -2.11
C VAL A 631 20.00 24.69 -2.71
N ALA A 632 19.97 24.83 -4.03
CA ALA A 632 18.93 25.53 -4.75
C ALA A 632 18.08 24.55 -5.55
N VAL A 633 16.77 24.69 -5.47
CA VAL A 633 15.77 23.84 -6.14
C VAL A 633 14.97 24.73 -7.09
N LEU A 634 14.98 24.38 -8.36
CA LEU A 634 14.31 25.09 -9.44
C LEU A 634 13.30 24.17 -10.09
N LEU A 635 12.00 24.42 -9.87
CA LEU A 635 10.88 23.64 -10.38
C LEU A 635 10.16 24.42 -11.48
N ASN A 636 10.27 24.01 -12.72
CA ASN A 636 9.57 24.63 -13.85
C ASN A 636 8.35 23.79 -14.26
N GLY A 637 7.17 24.17 -13.80
CA GLY A 637 5.89 23.56 -14.15
C GLY A 637 5.29 24.07 -15.48
N ASN A 638 5.99 24.92 -16.24
CA ASN A 638 5.52 25.32 -17.57
C ASN A 638 5.60 24.13 -18.53
N PRO A 639 4.50 23.71 -19.15
CA PRO A 639 4.51 22.56 -20.06
C PRO A 639 5.10 22.89 -21.44
N ASP A 640 5.22 24.19 -21.80
CA ASP A 640 5.51 24.60 -23.17
C ASP A 640 6.88 25.28 -23.34
N LYS A 641 7.49 25.78 -22.27
CA LYS A 641 8.71 26.59 -22.39
C LYS A 641 9.69 26.44 -21.26
N SER A 642 10.97 26.58 -21.59
CA SER A 642 12.06 26.77 -20.63
C SER A 642 11.96 28.12 -19.93
N VAL A 643 12.54 28.22 -18.73
CA VAL A 643 12.61 29.45 -17.93
C VAL A 643 14.07 29.74 -17.56
N LYS A 644 14.48 31.00 -17.73
CA LYS A 644 15.77 31.48 -17.24
C LYS A 644 15.66 31.95 -15.81
N VAL A 645 16.57 31.47 -14.95
CA VAL A 645 16.62 31.73 -13.52
C VAL A 645 17.93 32.43 -13.17
N ASP A 646 17.85 33.57 -12.54
CA ASP A 646 18.99 34.35 -12.09
C ASP A 646 19.41 33.96 -10.68
N LEU A 647 20.46 33.15 -10.57
CA LEU A 647 20.99 32.63 -9.32
C LEU A 647 21.60 33.71 -8.42
N SER A 648 21.93 34.90 -8.94
CA SER A 648 22.44 36.02 -8.14
C SER A 648 21.43 36.59 -7.14
N LYS A 649 20.15 36.23 -7.29
CA LYS A 649 19.07 36.57 -6.38
C LYS A 649 18.98 35.68 -5.12
N ILE A 650 19.72 34.59 -5.07
CA ILE A 650 19.81 33.73 -3.89
C ILE A 650 20.57 34.48 -2.79
N LYS A 651 19.97 34.54 -1.60
CA LYS A 651 20.60 35.22 -0.44
C LYS A 651 21.94 34.56 -0.08
N ASN A 652 22.93 35.41 0.23
CA ASN A 652 24.28 34.96 0.60
C ASN A 652 24.92 34.03 -0.47
N TYR A 653 24.58 34.26 -1.72
CA TYR A 653 25.19 33.56 -2.85
C TYR A 653 26.48 34.22 -3.26
N SER A 654 27.54 33.45 -3.42
CA SER A 654 28.85 34.00 -3.90
C SER A 654 29.60 33.06 -4.82
N ASP A 655 29.16 31.81 -4.96
CA ASP A 655 29.99 30.76 -5.56
C ASP A 655 29.27 30.01 -6.69
N ASP A 656 30.02 29.23 -7.44
CA ASP A 656 29.49 28.33 -8.46
C ASP A 656 28.64 27.21 -7.82
N PHE A 657 27.64 26.75 -8.53
CA PHE A 657 26.85 25.58 -8.20
C PHE A 657 27.18 24.39 -9.10
N VAL A 658 27.08 23.18 -8.53
CA VAL A 658 27.10 21.92 -9.27
C VAL A 658 25.67 21.45 -9.47
N ILE A 659 25.30 21.10 -10.69
CA ILE A 659 24.02 20.46 -11.03
C ILE A 659 24.08 19.01 -10.59
N ILE A 660 23.14 18.58 -9.73
CA ILE A 660 23.00 17.19 -9.26
C ILE A 660 21.68 16.55 -9.69
N ALA A 661 20.72 17.32 -10.20
CA ALA A 661 19.54 16.85 -10.92
C ALA A 661 19.18 17.81 -12.03
N ASN A 662 18.74 17.29 -13.17
CA ASN A 662 18.24 18.01 -14.32
C ASN A 662 16.99 17.29 -14.89
N ASP A 663 16.53 17.62 -16.08
CA ASP A 663 15.39 17.00 -16.77
C ASP A 663 15.61 15.50 -17.13
N GLU A 664 16.84 15.03 -17.16
CA GLU A 664 17.18 13.65 -17.54
C GLU A 664 17.44 12.74 -16.36
N THR A 665 18.31 13.16 -15.45
CA THR A 665 18.83 12.32 -14.37
C THR A 665 18.95 13.09 -13.06
N ALA A 666 18.88 12.38 -11.95
CA ALA A 666 19.13 12.87 -10.60
C ALA A 666 20.15 11.98 -9.88
N GLY A 667 20.84 12.50 -8.88
CA GLY A 667 21.77 11.75 -8.04
C GLY A 667 22.95 12.58 -7.57
N LEU A 668 23.86 11.94 -6.80
CA LEU A 668 25.00 12.63 -6.18
C LEU A 668 26.23 12.67 -7.12
N ARG A 669 26.06 13.13 -8.35
CA ARG A 669 27.13 13.27 -9.34
C ARG A 669 27.11 14.64 -10.01
N ASN A 670 28.23 15.07 -10.52
CA ASN A 670 28.38 16.36 -11.19
C ASN A 670 27.85 16.28 -12.63
N LEU A 671 26.70 16.89 -12.89
CA LEU A 671 26.09 17.00 -14.24
C LEU A 671 26.50 18.26 -15.00
N GLY A 672 27.34 19.10 -14.38
CA GLY A 672 27.81 20.38 -14.90
C GLY A 672 27.93 21.42 -13.80
N THR A 673 28.68 22.48 -14.03
CA THR A 673 28.81 23.61 -13.10
C THR A 673 28.18 24.85 -13.72
N VAL A 674 27.45 25.61 -12.91
CA VAL A 674 26.74 26.79 -13.36
C VAL A 674 26.93 27.97 -12.41
N SER A 675 26.85 29.19 -12.95
CA SER A 675 26.85 30.45 -12.21
C SER A 675 26.01 31.48 -12.96
N GLY A 676 25.58 32.53 -12.26
CA GLY A 676 24.80 33.61 -12.86
C GLY A 676 23.40 33.16 -13.28
N THR A 677 23.13 33.05 -14.57
CA THR A 677 21.80 32.67 -15.09
C THR A 677 21.83 31.24 -15.64
N VAL A 678 20.86 30.42 -15.22
CA VAL A 678 20.66 29.04 -15.70
C VAL A 678 19.31 28.92 -16.40
N GLU A 679 19.23 28.05 -17.41
CA GLU A 679 17.97 27.75 -18.10
C GLU A 679 17.42 26.40 -17.61
N VAL A 680 16.21 26.43 -17.07
CA VAL A 680 15.48 25.22 -16.62
C VAL A 680 14.52 24.80 -17.73
N PRO A 681 14.64 23.61 -18.31
CA PRO A 681 13.75 23.13 -19.36
C PRO A 681 12.28 23.11 -18.91
N LYS A 682 11.36 23.05 -19.88
CA LYS A 682 9.93 22.88 -19.61
C LYS A 682 9.67 21.59 -18.83
N SER A 683 8.61 21.56 -18.02
CA SER A 683 8.16 20.40 -17.25
C SER A 683 9.33 19.67 -16.56
N SER A 684 10.25 20.41 -15.95
CA SER A 684 11.46 19.82 -15.36
C SER A 684 11.88 20.50 -14.07
N ALA A 685 12.78 19.84 -13.37
CA ALA A 685 13.47 20.37 -12.20
C ALA A 685 14.97 20.51 -12.45
N MET A 686 15.61 21.41 -11.70
CA MET A 686 17.06 21.46 -11.57
C MET A 686 17.40 21.61 -10.09
N ILE A 687 18.30 20.74 -9.59
CA ILE A 687 18.81 20.85 -8.21
C ILE A 687 20.30 21.13 -8.27
N LEU A 688 20.66 22.20 -7.56
CA LEU A 688 22.00 22.76 -7.54
C LEU A 688 22.54 22.72 -6.12
N VAL A 689 23.79 22.34 -5.95
CA VAL A 689 24.48 22.36 -4.66
C VAL A 689 25.71 23.26 -4.75
N ASP A 690 26.07 23.93 -3.65
CA ASP A 690 27.28 24.73 -3.62
C ASP A 690 28.50 23.88 -3.98
N LYS A 691 29.36 24.43 -4.84
CA LYS A 691 30.49 23.69 -5.42
C LYS A 691 31.50 23.24 -4.39
N ASP A 692 31.80 24.09 -3.40
CA ASP A 692 32.81 23.79 -2.38
C ASP A 692 32.39 22.60 -1.52
N SER A 693 31.10 22.53 -1.11
CA SER A 693 30.57 21.40 -0.34
C SER A 693 30.46 20.15 -1.20
N PHE A 694 30.09 20.30 -2.48
CA PHE A 694 30.03 19.17 -3.39
C PHE A 694 31.42 18.54 -3.55
N ASP A 695 32.42 19.32 -3.88
CA ASP A 695 33.81 18.85 -4.09
C ASP A 695 34.38 18.19 -2.82
N LYS A 696 33.95 18.64 -1.64
CA LYS A 696 34.38 18.08 -0.36
C LYS A 696 33.67 16.77 0.01
N ASN A 697 32.37 16.65 -0.29
CA ASN A 697 31.49 15.60 0.28
C ASN A 697 30.95 14.61 -0.77
N CYS A 698 31.12 14.89 -2.07
CA CYS A 698 30.65 14.04 -3.16
C CYS A 698 31.80 13.63 -4.05
N HIS A 699 32.20 12.38 -3.94
CA HIS A 699 33.31 11.82 -4.75
C HIS A 699 32.79 10.78 -5.75
N SER A 700 31.57 11.00 -6.28
CA SER A 700 31.02 10.09 -7.29
C SER A 700 31.86 10.14 -8.56
N THR A 701 32.38 8.99 -8.92
CA THR A 701 33.06 8.76 -10.22
C THR A 701 32.11 8.11 -11.22
N GLU A 702 30.82 8.08 -10.94
CA GLU A 702 29.80 7.50 -11.81
C GLU A 702 29.48 8.42 -12.99
N GLY A 703 29.49 7.88 -14.20
CA GLY A 703 28.99 8.49 -15.41
C GLY A 703 27.74 7.77 -15.92
N ALA A 704 27.00 8.38 -16.84
CA ALA A 704 25.84 7.75 -17.43
C ALA A 704 25.74 7.98 -18.94
N VAL A 705 25.12 7.01 -19.62
CA VAL A 705 24.65 7.10 -21.00
C VAL A 705 23.13 7.04 -21.00
N VAL A 706 22.48 8.08 -21.51
CA VAL A 706 21.04 8.12 -21.77
C VAL A 706 20.80 7.46 -23.12
N VAL A 707 20.03 6.39 -23.13
CA VAL A 707 19.78 5.57 -24.33
C VAL A 707 18.33 5.71 -24.72
N ASP A 708 18.08 6.48 -25.79
CA ASP A 708 16.73 6.69 -26.31
C ASP A 708 16.40 5.67 -27.40
N TYR A 709 15.21 5.10 -27.35
CA TYR A 709 14.62 4.24 -28.39
C TYR A 709 13.54 4.99 -29.14
N ILE A 710 13.74 5.16 -30.44
CA ILE A 710 12.89 5.99 -31.30
C ILE A 710 12.14 5.10 -32.30
N ASP A 711 10.81 5.17 -32.31
CA ASP A 711 10.02 4.43 -33.30
C ASP A 711 10.29 4.93 -34.72
N ASN A 712 10.58 4.00 -35.62
CA ASN A 712 10.94 4.30 -37.00
C ASN A 712 9.81 4.94 -37.84
N LYS A 713 8.54 4.71 -37.45
CA LYS A 713 7.38 5.18 -38.19
C LYS A 713 6.89 6.51 -37.68
N THR A 714 6.81 6.68 -36.38
CA THR A 714 6.26 7.87 -35.74
C THR A 714 7.32 8.90 -35.37
N GLY A 715 8.57 8.50 -35.20
CA GLY A 715 9.63 9.34 -34.68
C GLY A 715 9.51 9.61 -33.16
N GLU A 716 8.53 8.99 -32.50
CA GLU A 716 8.30 9.14 -31.06
C GLU A 716 9.31 8.32 -30.24
N LYS A 717 9.60 8.79 -29.04
CA LYS A 717 10.43 8.09 -28.06
C LYS A 717 9.56 7.05 -27.33
N VAL A 718 9.84 5.77 -27.57
CA VAL A 718 9.07 4.66 -26.99
C VAL A 718 9.65 4.13 -25.67
N SER A 719 10.94 4.37 -25.41
CA SER A 719 11.58 4.02 -24.14
C SER A 719 12.87 4.83 -23.98
N THR A 720 13.36 4.93 -22.74
CA THR A 720 14.70 5.47 -22.41
C THR A 720 15.31 4.61 -21.31
N GLU A 721 16.58 4.27 -21.45
CA GLU A 721 17.36 3.55 -20.45
C GLU A 721 18.55 4.39 -19.99
N ILE A 722 18.95 4.23 -18.73
CA ILE A 722 20.14 4.87 -18.17
C ILE A 722 21.19 3.79 -17.90
N VAL A 723 22.27 3.81 -18.67
CA VAL A 723 23.41 2.90 -18.47
C VAL A 723 24.47 3.62 -17.68
N LYS A 724 24.84 3.10 -16.52
CA LYS A 724 25.81 3.69 -15.59
C LYS A 724 27.15 2.95 -15.64
N GLY A 725 28.24 3.68 -15.36
CA GLY A 725 29.60 3.14 -15.28
C GLY A 725 30.57 4.16 -14.71
N GLN A 726 31.83 3.78 -14.50
CA GLN A 726 32.85 4.69 -13.95
C GLN A 726 33.34 5.69 -15.00
N VAL A 727 33.47 6.94 -14.62
CA VAL A 727 34.06 8.00 -15.49
C VAL A 727 35.45 7.58 -15.98
N GLY A 728 35.64 7.64 -17.29
CA GLY A 728 36.89 7.21 -17.95
C GLY A 728 36.84 5.80 -18.51
N ASP A 729 35.96 4.92 -18.00
CA ASP A 729 35.78 3.59 -18.54
C ASP A 729 35.14 3.63 -19.92
N SER A 730 35.44 2.64 -20.72
CA SER A 730 34.81 2.46 -22.02
C SER A 730 33.45 1.77 -21.86
N TYR A 731 32.45 2.22 -22.62
CA TYR A 731 31.15 1.55 -22.68
C TYR A 731 30.93 0.99 -24.10
N SER A 732 30.16 -0.11 -24.13
CA SER A 732 29.54 -0.64 -25.34
C SER A 732 28.07 -0.87 -25.01
N VAL A 733 27.21 0.04 -25.46
CA VAL A 733 25.74 -0.02 -25.23
C VAL A 733 25.09 -0.70 -26.42
N THR A 734 24.29 -1.70 -26.15
CA THR A 734 23.40 -2.38 -27.10
C THR A 734 21.98 -2.27 -26.57
N PRO A 735 20.95 -2.30 -27.43
CA PRO A 735 19.58 -2.38 -26.98
C PRO A 735 19.35 -3.54 -26.01
N SER A 736 18.69 -3.27 -24.90
CA SER A 736 18.42 -4.28 -23.88
C SER A 736 17.48 -5.38 -24.37
N ASP A 737 17.46 -6.50 -23.65
CA ASP A 737 16.56 -7.61 -23.96
C ASP A 737 15.09 -7.22 -23.83
N SER A 738 14.75 -6.32 -22.90
CA SER A 738 13.38 -5.81 -22.75
C SER A 738 12.90 -5.05 -24.00
N VAL A 739 13.77 -4.24 -24.61
CA VAL A 739 13.49 -3.54 -25.87
C VAL A 739 13.43 -4.52 -27.04
N ARG A 740 14.38 -5.46 -27.12
CA ARG A 740 14.42 -6.47 -28.20
C ARG A 740 13.21 -7.40 -28.21
N ARG A 741 12.56 -7.60 -27.07
CA ARG A 741 11.29 -8.35 -26.96
C ARG A 741 10.12 -7.68 -27.67
N LYS A 742 10.09 -6.36 -27.66
CA LYS A 742 8.97 -5.55 -28.16
C LYS A 742 9.21 -4.98 -29.56
N TYR A 743 10.48 -4.77 -29.86
CA TYR A 743 10.88 -4.01 -31.05
C TYR A 743 12.00 -4.69 -31.83
N LYS A 744 11.90 -4.64 -33.13
CA LYS A 744 13.00 -4.92 -34.05
C LYS A 744 13.93 -3.71 -34.09
N ILE A 745 15.21 -3.92 -33.96
CA ILE A 745 16.21 -2.86 -34.09
C ILE A 745 16.47 -2.56 -35.57
N ILE A 746 16.43 -1.29 -35.95
CA ILE A 746 16.63 -0.83 -37.32
C ILE A 746 17.99 -0.13 -37.42
N GLY A 747 18.87 -0.69 -38.20
CA GLY A 747 20.19 -0.11 -38.48
C GLY A 747 21.23 -0.43 -37.40
N LYS A 748 21.74 0.57 -36.69
CA LYS A 748 22.81 0.44 -35.71
C LYS A 748 22.41 -0.38 -34.49
N GLU A 749 23.16 -1.39 -34.11
CA GLU A 749 22.87 -2.27 -32.97
C GLU A 749 23.77 -2.04 -31.74
N SER A 750 24.79 -1.20 -31.83
CA SER A 750 25.66 -0.88 -30.70
C SER A 750 26.25 0.51 -30.79
N THR A 751 26.50 1.13 -29.64
CA THR A 751 27.26 2.39 -29.54
C THR A 751 28.35 2.24 -28.50
N THR A 752 29.55 2.70 -28.83
CA THR A 752 30.70 2.67 -27.93
C THR A 752 31.19 4.09 -27.61
N GLY A 753 31.78 4.25 -26.46
CA GLY A 753 32.36 5.52 -26.02
C GLY A 753 33.03 5.40 -24.66
N LYS A 754 33.23 6.53 -24.00
CA LYS A 754 33.72 6.60 -22.62
C LYS A 754 32.73 7.34 -21.74
N PHE A 755 32.50 6.84 -20.52
CA PHE A 755 31.71 7.55 -19.51
C PHE A 755 32.41 8.86 -19.13
N THR A 756 31.59 9.89 -18.97
CA THR A 756 32.02 11.22 -18.45
C THR A 756 31.15 11.60 -17.29
N SER A 757 31.49 12.63 -16.54
CA SER A 757 30.64 13.18 -15.48
C SER A 757 29.29 13.66 -16.01
N GLU A 758 29.28 14.31 -17.17
CA GLU A 758 28.06 14.68 -17.88
C GLU A 758 27.42 13.46 -18.57
N ASN A 759 26.10 13.51 -18.78
CA ASN A 759 25.37 12.48 -19.49
C ASN A 759 25.87 12.37 -20.94
N LYS A 760 26.13 11.15 -21.40
CA LYS A 760 26.29 10.83 -22.81
C LYS A 760 24.95 10.38 -23.38
N HIS A 761 24.74 10.58 -24.68
CA HIS A 761 23.51 10.26 -25.37
C HIS A 761 23.74 9.29 -26.50
N CYS A 762 22.87 8.29 -26.62
CA CYS A 762 22.79 7.47 -27.80
C CYS A 762 21.34 7.20 -28.18
N LYS A 763 21.08 6.94 -29.45
CA LYS A 763 19.75 6.66 -29.98
C LYS A 763 19.81 5.39 -30.81
N PHE A 764 18.78 4.55 -30.58
CA PHE A 764 18.51 3.41 -31.44
C PHE A 764 17.16 3.60 -32.10
N THR A 765 17.06 3.28 -33.38
CA THR A 765 15.81 3.26 -34.12
C THR A 765 15.17 1.88 -33.97
N VAL A 766 13.90 1.85 -33.65
CA VAL A 766 13.16 0.61 -33.37
C VAL A 766 11.84 0.58 -34.15
N GLU A 767 11.33 -0.61 -34.39
CA GLU A 767 10.02 -0.84 -35.03
C GLU A 767 9.29 -1.94 -34.28
N ALA A 768 8.05 -1.69 -33.85
CA ALA A 768 7.24 -2.69 -33.16
C ALA A 768 7.00 -3.92 -34.06
N TYR A 769 7.06 -5.10 -33.48
CA TYR A 769 6.72 -6.33 -34.23
C TYR A 769 5.25 -6.31 -34.62
N THR A 770 4.97 -6.51 -35.89
CA THR A 770 3.62 -6.48 -36.44
C THR A 770 3.15 -7.91 -36.79
N GLY A 771 2.65 -8.63 -35.78
CA GLY A 771 1.79 -9.79 -36.02
C GLY A 771 2.43 -11.08 -36.57
N GLU A 772 3.77 -11.18 -36.72
CA GLU A 772 4.40 -12.45 -37.07
C GLU A 772 4.37 -13.40 -35.87
N TYR A 773 3.87 -14.61 -36.09
CA TYR A 773 3.87 -15.69 -35.09
C TYR A 773 4.99 -16.68 -35.37
N SER A 774 5.55 -17.23 -34.30
CA SER A 774 6.55 -18.28 -34.35
C SER A 774 6.18 -19.40 -33.38
N THR A 775 6.84 -20.54 -33.49
CA THR A 775 6.63 -21.68 -32.59
C THR A 775 7.89 -22.05 -31.84
N VAL A 776 7.70 -22.57 -30.61
CA VAL A 776 8.73 -23.24 -29.81
C VAL A 776 8.24 -24.66 -29.53
N THR A 777 8.94 -25.64 -30.07
CA THR A 777 8.61 -27.05 -29.86
C THR A 777 9.46 -27.63 -28.74
N ILE A 778 8.81 -28.08 -27.66
CA ILE A 778 9.45 -28.68 -26.50
C ILE A 778 9.47 -30.20 -26.71
N LYS A 779 10.65 -30.80 -26.69
CA LYS A 779 10.84 -32.26 -26.83
C LYS A 779 11.32 -32.87 -25.53
N PHE A 780 10.82 -34.04 -25.22
CA PHE A 780 11.21 -34.86 -24.06
C PHE A 780 11.82 -36.18 -24.56
N ILE A 781 13.11 -36.37 -24.33
CA ILE A 781 13.85 -37.49 -24.89
C ILE A 781 14.61 -38.29 -23.82
N ASP A 782 14.81 -39.57 -24.06
CA ASP A 782 15.73 -40.41 -23.30
C ASP A 782 17.19 -40.05 -23.64
N SER A 783 17.96 -39.67 -22.60
CA SER A 783 19.34 -39.14 -22.76
C SER A 783 20.33 -40.17 -23.35
N SER A 784 19.98 -41.50 -23.26
CA SER A 784 20.83 -42.59 -23.77
C SER A 784 20.48 -43.01 -25.19
N THR A 785 19.27 -42.71 -25.66
CA THR A 785 18.78 -43.19 -26.96
C THR A 785 18.31 -42.09 -27.90
N ASP A 786 18.24 -40.85 -27.43
CA ASP A 786 17.66 -39.65 -28.09
C ASP A 786 16.23 -39.86 -28.63
N LYS A 787 15.55 -40.92 -28.16
CA LYS A 787 14.16 -41.18 -28.55
C LYS A 787 13.19 -40.38 -27.70
N ALA A 788 12.11 -39.89 -28.32
CA ALA A 788 11.01 -39.27 -27.61
C ALA A 788 10.37 -40.23 -26.62
N ILE A 789 10.15 -39.75 -25.37
CA ILE A 789 9.55 -40.52 -24.28
C ILE A 789 8.20 -39.93 -23.84
N ALA A 790 7.85 -38.75 -24.36
CA ALA A 790 6.54 -38.12 -24.20
C ALA A 790 6.21 -37.27 -25.45
N PRO A 791 4.93 -36.97 -25.71
CA PRO A 791 4.53 -36.09 -26.79
C PRO A 791 5.20 -34.71 -26.66
N SER A 792 5.60 -34.11 -27.75
CA SER A 792 6.14 -32.74 -27.78
C SER A 792 5.03 -31.73 -27.44
N LYS A 793 5.37 -30.69 -26.69
CA LYS A 793 4.53 -29.52 -26.44
C LYS A 793 4.92 -28.42 -27.43
N VAL A 794 3.94 -27.70 -28.00
CA VAL A 794 4.20 -26.59 -28.91
C VAL A 794 3.63 -25.32 -28.31
N LEU A 795 4.49 -24.36 -28.06
CA LEU A 795 4.10 -22.98 -27.68
C LEU A 795 4.04 -22.17 -28.98
N LYS A 796 3.05 -21.27 -29.10
CA LYS A 796 2.92 -20.36 -30.24
C LYS A 796 2.58 -18.97 -29.75
N ASN A 797 3.40 -18.00 -30.14
CA ASN A 797 3.16 -16.59 -29.81
C ASN A 797 3.77 -15.67 -30.87
N GLN A 798 3.56 -14.35 -30.71
CA GLN A 798 4.16 -13.35 -31.60
C GLN A 798 5.69 -13.31 -31.46
N VAL A 799 6.38 -13.06 -32.56
CA VAL A 799 7.84 -12.81 -32.55
C VAL A 799 8.13 -11.65 -31.61
N GLY A 800 9.16 -11.84 -30.76
CA GLY A 800 9.53 -10.89 -29.73
C GLY A 800 8.89 -11.17 -28.35
N GLN A 801 7.83 -11.95 -28.28
CA GLN A 801 7.25 -12.38 -27.02
C GLN A 801 8.13 -13.43 -26.33
N GLN A 802 8.07 -13.48 -25.00
CA GLN A 802 8.85 -14.40 -24.21
C GLN A 802 8.21 -15.78 -24.15
N TYR A 803 9.03 -16.82 -24.05
CA TYR A 803 8.57 -18.17 -23.74
C TYR A 803 9.38 -18.76 -22.59
N PHE A 804 8.71 -19.60 -21.81
CA PHE A 804 9.28 -20.44 -20.76
C PHE A 804 8.84 -21.87 -21.01
N THR A 805 9.72 -22.79 -20.73
CA THR A 805 9.47 -24.23 -20.94
C THR A 805 9.60 -25.04 -19.65
N ASP A 806 9.41 -24.38 -18.51
CA ASP A 806 9.56 -24.91 -17.14
C ASP A 806 8.43 -25.86 -16.70
N GLU A 807 7.31 -25.89 -17.39
CA GLU A 807 6.28 -26.91 -17.20
C GLU A 807 6.73 -28.28 -17.74
N ILE A 808 7.64 -28.94 -17.03
CA ILE A 808 8.20 -30.22 -17.39
C ILE A 808 7.32 -31.34 -16.83
N PRO A 809 6.76 -32.22 -17.67
CA PRO A 809 5.88 -33.29 -17.19
C PRO A 809 6.63 -34.35 -16.40
N SER A 810 6.01 -34.90 -15.37
CA SER A 810 6.49 -36.15 -14.75
C SER A 810 6.27 -37.32 -15.72
N ILE A 811 7.34 -37.99 -16.10
CA ILE A 811 7.30 -39.12 -17.07
C ILE A 811 7.57 -40.42 -16.33
N LYS A 812 6.62 -41.32 -16.34
CA LYS A 812 6.71 -42.60 -15.61
C LYS A 812 7.92 -43.43 -16.03
N GLY A 813 8.78 -43.79 -15.07
CA GLY A 813 9.99 -44.57 -15.28
C GLY A 813 11.21 -43.76 -15.75
N TYR A 814 11.10 -42.41 -15.72
CA TYR A 814 12.17 -41.51 -16.09
C TYR A 814 12.31 -40.39 -15.07
N VAL A 815 13.55 -39.93 -14.89
CA VAL A 815 13.91 -38.76 -14.05
C VAL A 815 14.56 -37.72 -14.94
N LEU A 816 14.19 -36.44 -14.76
CA LEU A 816 14.80 -35.34 -15.49
C LEU A 816 16.32 -35.28 -15.23
N ASP A 817 17.08 -35.14 -16.28
CA ASP A 817 18.53 -34.97 -16.22
C ASP A 817 18.83 -33.48 -15.90
N THR A 818 19.00 -33.19 -14.60
CA THR A 818 19.23 -31.81 -14.12
C THR A 818 20.62 -31.26 -14.48
N ASP A 819 21.55 -32.13 -14.87
CA ASP A 819 22.88 -31.75 -15.30
C ASP A 819 22.92 -31.39 -16.80
N ALA A 820 21.84 -31.65 -17.53
CA ALA A 820 21.70 -31.42 -18.98
C ALA A 820 20.45 -30.61 -19.32
N LEU A 821 20.12 -29.59 -18.49
CA LEU A 821 19.01 -28.68 -18.79
C LEU A 821 19.30 -27.85 -20.03
N PRO A 822 18.30 -27.58 -20.90
CA PRO A 822 18.51 -26.80 -22.11
C PRO A 822 18.81 -25.35 -21.81
N GLU A 823 19.90 -24.81 -22.34
CA GLU A 823 20.25 -23.38 -22.22
C GLU A 823 19.20 -22.46 -22.84
N ASN A 824 18.40 -22.97 -23.78
CA ASN A 824 17.32 -22.26 -24.44
C ASN A 824 15.93 -22.63 -23.88
N GLY A 825 15.86 -23.07 -22.62
CA GLY A 825 14.59 -23.35 -21.92
C GLY A 825 13.71 -22.12 -21.70
N ALA A 826 14.28 -20.94 -21.74
CA ALA A 826 13.59 -19.66 -21.79
C ALA A 826 14.17 -18.79 -22.91
N GLY A 827 13.42 -17.85 -23.45
CA GLY A 827 13.88 -16.97 -24.49
C GLY A 827 12.75 -16.22 -25.20
N LEU A 828 13.05 -15.70 -26.40
CA LEU A 828 12.07 -14.97 -27.21
C LEU A 828 11.62 -15.82 -28.40
N PHE A 829 10.34 -15.73 -28.73
CA PHE A 829 9.84 -16.18 -30.04
C PHE A 829 10.56 -15.35 -31.12
N ALA A 830 11.35 -15.99 -31.93
CA ALA A 830 12.09 -15.39 -33.04
C ALA A 830 11.51 -15.85 -34.40
N VAL A 831 11.82 -15.12 -35.44
CA VAL A 831 11.44 -15.58 -36.80
C VAL A 831 12.00 -16.97 -37.03
N GLY A 832 11.15 -17.94 -37.42
CA GLY A 832 11.48 -19.35 -37.52
C GLY A 832 11.16 -20.14 -36.25
N ASP A 833 10.94 -21.45 -36.44
CA ASP A 833 10.59 -22.36 -35.35
C ASP A 833 11.82 -22.71 -34.49
N LYS A 834 11.67 -22.70 -33.17
CA LYS A 834 12.69 -23.13 -32.21
C LYS A 834 12.36 -24.50 -31.62
N VAL A 835 13.40 -25.23 -31.19
CA VAL A 835 13.28 -26.49 -30.51
C VAL A 835 14.02 -26.43 -29.18
N VAL A 836 13.32 -26.77 -28.08
CA VAL A 836 13.88 -26.92 -26.74
C VAL A 836 13.82 -28.41 -26.41
N THR A 837 14.90 -29.01 -25.94
CA THR A 837 14.96 -30.45 -25.67
C THR A 837 15.36 -30.72 -24.24
N TYR A 838 14.42 -31.32 -23.48
CA TYR A 838 14.68 -31.85 -22.16
C TYR A 838 15.11 -33.31 -22.21
N LYS A 839 16.19 -33.63 -21.54
CA LYS A 839 16.74 -34.97 -21.45
C LYS A 839 16.33 -35.64 -20.14
N PHE A 840 16.02 -36.90 -20.22
CA PHE A 840 15.63 -37.75 -19.09
C PHE A 840 16.45 -39.01 -19.04
N THR A 841 16.80 -39.46 -17.85
CA THR A 841 17.44 -40.73 -17.59
C THR A 841 16.42 -41.74 -17.08
N LYS A 842 16.58 -43.06 -17.46
CA LYS A 842 15.73 -44.11 -16.89
C LYS A 842 15.89 -44.17 -15.37
N GLU A 843 14.76 -44.27 -14.68
CA GLU A 843 14.74 -44.44 -13.23
C GLU A 843 15.44 -45.75 -12.85
N LYS A 844 16.51 -45.65 -12.06
CA LYS A 844 17.16 -46.88 -11.51
C LYS A 844 16.28 -47.38 -10.38
N THR A 845 15.60 -48.51 -10.64
CA THR A 845 14.84 -49.24 -9.61
C THR A 845 15.78 -49.70 -8.51
N LYS A 846 15.88 -48.95 -7.43
CA LYS A 846 16.46 -49.42 -6.17
C LYS A 846 15.37 -50.27 -5.48
N LYS A 847 15.55 -51.58 -5.40
CA LYS A 847 14.75 -52.42 -4.51
C LYS A 847 15.09 -51.99 -3.08
N CYS A 848 14.18 -51.32 -2.40
CA CYS A 848 14.25 -51.12 -0.95
C CYS A 848 13.60 -52.32 -0.27
N GLN A 849 14.32 -52.94 0.64
CA GLN A 849 13.73 -53.90 1.58
C GLN A 849 13.24 -53.11 2.79
N VAL A 850 11.93 -53.08 2.98
CA VAL A 850 11.33 -52.44 4.18
C VAL A 850 11.14 -53.50 5.21
N ASN A 851 11.88 -53.41 6.33
CA ASN A 851 11.62 -54.24 7.52
C ASN A 851 10.56 -53.56 8.36
N VAL A 852 9.39 -54.13 8.47
CA VAL A 852 8.32 -53.64 9.35
C VAL A 852 8.50 -54.33 10.71
N ILE A 853 8.84 -53.57 11.72
CA ILE A 853 8.93 -54.03 13.11
C ILE A 853 7.63 -53.64 13.81
N TYR A 854 6.93 -54.64 14.31
CA TYR A 854 5.77 -54.45 15.17
C TYR A 854 6.26 -54.41 16.64
N MET A 855 5.94 -53.32 17.33
CA MET A 855 6.29 -53.13 18.73
C MET A 855 5.02 -53.19 19.58
N ASP A 856 5.09 -53.77 20.76
CA ASP A 856 4.01 -53.72 21.73
C ASP A 856 4.07 -52.41 22.54
N SER A 857 3.09 -52.17 23.41
CA SER A 857 3.01 -50.96 24.25
C SER A 857 4.16 -50.84 25.27
N GLY A 858 4.98 -51.88 25.42
CA GLY A 858 6.17 -51.91 26.28
C GLY A 858 7.48 -51.71 25.52
N HIS A 859 7.45 -51.40 24.23
CA HIS A 859 8.61 -51.25 23.35
C HIS A 859 9.46 -52.53 23.17
N GLN A 860 8.87 -53.71 23.32
CA GLN A 860 9.52 -54.97 23.00
C GLN A 860 9.14 -55.43 21.57
N GLU A 861 10.08 -56.05 20.89
CA GLU A 861 9.87 -56.61 19.53
C GLU A 861 8.83 -57.72 19.58
N ALA A 862 7.67 -57.55 18.90
CA ALA A 862 6.52 -58.47 18.99
C ALA A 862 6.47 -59.58 17.91
N GLY A 863 7.45 -59.63 17.04
CA GLY A 863 7.56 -60.71 16.01
C GLY A 863 8.48 -60.36 14.84
N ARG A 864 8.93 -61.34 14.17
CA ARG A 864 9.71 -61.23 12.93
C ARG A 864 8.82 -61.19 11.71
#